data_06639be9b5012eacc827139a0cddc60b
#
_entry.id   06639be9b5012eacc827139a0cddc60b
#
_cell.length_a   1.000
_cell.length_b   1.000
_cell.length_c   1.000
_cell.angle_alpha   90.00
_cell.angle_beta   90.00
_cell.angle_gamma   90.00
#
_symmetry.space_group_name_H-M   'P 1'
#
loop_
_entity.id
_entity.type
_entity.pdbx_description
1 polymer ?
#
loop_
_entity_poly.entity_id
_entity_poly.type
_entity_poly.pdbx_seq_one_letter_code
_entity_poly.pdbx_strand_id
1 'polypeptide(L)'
;MHNKSYKKAVVFAICLTMLMPLGSMVVSSTDESSSQADSSAAVKDTDSSVDSAADDTSSADASDAAATADESSDEAAEDSAADEKTTTTASKDDEVQPITDEEALAMCEKITESDKIALYLDEENERLCLYVKASGKYWWTSPINVQADQTIIDTVKGTAMKNAQRKQIAASAAIRVGDLRQEKRTESPAPVYSNKAKVKWEKNSDGVVATYNYVSDGVKLKIHYVLEDDNLYVYCDSDEIEEKNTSQVDGKVLTKIEFCPNFGAADSTATGYMIVPDGSGAVINYNNGKTEYADYNQQVFGRDYTAVPITAPRTTQQAYMPVLATVSGSSGLVCVASDGESNVYAHAQVCGQEKQAYNTCYFEFETRSSDSFFMSGDNSNKITVFEKNGIKTERFGVRYYPVDSDNGEDLNYADCAEVYRNYLINNKGLTAKAQANKSDLYVDLYGGVMKDTSILGIPFNLKTEITGFDQASDILDILKDGGVDNITVNYNDWTNDSIKNKISTEVSPSGKLGGSSAFDKLISKDDNMKIVPSMNNFKMDSGSWGYMTLTSTAIRVSNAYSRQSSYSPAFGVAEKGVSPALLTPNKYSNVFTEMLESYTDEKLTSIGFGDYSTKLVSDYSKKDPSSRSKTMNTVVDGYKSASEKISTVFADGANSYVLPYVTNVSNVPVYSSGFNVTDFDIPFYQMVIHGYVDYASTPINKSSNSDETFLLSLASGSQIHYDMTYADADTLQDTEYDDLYYSNYAGWTDLAANQYKKVSSILSGVSDYTITKYELSDDKNVLTTTYSKDGASDVVISVDKKNATATVGTEVYDLADCIEGGLTE
;
A
#
# COMPACT_ATOMS: atom_id res chain seq x y z
N MET A 1 5.83 -54.63 18.46
CA MET A 1 6.97 -55.39 17.88
C MET A 1 6.54 -55.89 16.51
N HIS A 2 7.34 -55.61 15.49
CA HIS A 2 7.25 -55.99 14.06
C HIS A 2 6.21 -55.23 13.20
N ASN A 3 6.69 -54.17 12.58
CA ASN A 3 6.57 -53.94 11.14
C ASN A 3 7.06 -52.52 10.77
N LYS A 4 8.35 -52.33 10.74
CA LYS A 4 8.99 -51.15 10.10
C LYS A 4 10.28 -51.60 9.42
N SER A 5 10.17 -52.32 8.31
CA SER A 5 11.36 -52.68 7.53
C SER A 5 11.07 -53.20 6.12
N TYR A 6 10.21 -52.52 5.35
CA TYR A 6 10.01 -52.91 3.94
C TYR A 6 9.77 -51.73 2.95
N LYS A 7 10.19 -50.55 3.25
CA LYS A 7 10.01 -49.36 2.33
C LYS A 7 11.31 -48.72 1.86
N LYS A 8 12.48 -49.33 2.06
CA LYS A 8 13.77 -48.77 1.59
C LYS A 8 14.51 -49.55 0.50
N ALA A 9 13.84 -50.46 -0.20
CA ALA A 9 14.50 -51.33 -1.20
C ALA A 9 13.95 -51.23 -2.63
N VAL A 10 13.14 -50.22 -3.02
CA VAL A 10 12.54 -50.16 -4.38
C VAL A 10 12.95 -48.91 -5.17
N VAL A 11 13.78 -48.01 -4.63
CA VAL A 11 14.13 -46.74 -5.32
C VAL A 11 15.50 -46.75 -5.99
N PHE A 12 16.23 -47.87 -6.07
CA PHE A 12 17.59 -47.91 -6.64
C PHE A 12 17.71 -48.60 -8.00
N ALA A 13 16.63 -48.82 -8.75
CA ALA A 13 16.70 -49.62 -9.99
C ALA A 13 16.09 -48.96 -11.24
N ILE A 14 15.90 -47.63 -11.31
CA ILE A 14 15.41 -46.96 -12.54
C ILE A 14 16.20 -45.67 -12.86
N CYS A 15 17.48 -45.71 -12.84
CA CYS A 15 18.33 -44.61 -13.34
C CYS A 15 19.58 -45.12 -14.08
N LEU A 16 19.40 -46.06 -14.96
CA LEU A 16 20.52 -46.44 -15.83
C LEU A 16 20.04 -46.95 -17.23
N THR A 17 19.36 -46.09 -17.98
CA THR A 17 19.27 -46.22 -19.42
C THR A 17 18.70 -44.92 -19.99
N MET A 18 19.57 -44.03 -20.46
CA MET A 18 19.42 -43.14 -21.64
C MET A 18 20.61 -42.16 -21.66
N LEU A 19 21.70 -42.70 -22.16
CA LEU A 19 22.81 -41.94 -22.71
C LEU A 19 22.93 -42.39 -24.16
N MET A 20 22.53 -41.55 -25.09
CA MET A 20 23.06 -41.54 -26.48
C MET A 20 23.00 -40.09 -27.02
N PRO A 21 24.00 -39.71 -27.82
CA PRO A 21 24.40 -38.34 -28.07
C PRO A 21 23.69 -37.74 -29.29
N LEU A 22 23.40 -36.43 -29.25
CA LEU A 22 23.05 -35.66 -30.45
C LEU A 22 24.22 -34.76 -30.84
N GLY A 23 24.63 -34.93 -32.04
CA GLY A 23 25.81 -34.38 -32.67
C GLY A 23 25.73 -32.85 -32.90
N SER A 24 26.89 -32.34 -32.96
CA SER A 24 27.30 -31.01 -33.39
C SER A 24 26.78 -30.65 -34.79
N MET A 25 26.20 -29.44 -34.90
CA MET A 25 26.21 -28.71 -36.16
C MET A 25 26.94 -27.38 -35.92
N VAL A 26 28.13 -27.32 -36.48
CA VAL A 26 28.96 -26.14 -36.67
C VAL A 26 28.40 -25.42 -37.91
N VAL A 27 28.11 -24.13 -37.78
CA VAL A 27 28.07 -23.22 -38.93
C VAL A 27 29.04 -22.11 -38.66
N SER A 28 30.10 -22.18 -39.45
CA SER A 28 31.10 -21.13 -39.60
C SER A 28 30.58 -20.00 -40.47
N SER A 29 30.88 -18.77 -40.14
CA SER A 29 31.02 -17.70 -41.14
C SER A 29 32.18 -16.81 -40.75
N THR A 30 33.01 -16.72 -41.71
CA THR A 30 34.31 -16.09 -41.86
C THR A 30 34.35 -14.57 -41.73
N ASP A 31 35.49 -14.16 -41.22
CA ASP A 31 36.26 -12.94 -41.32
C ASP A 31 36.04 -11.95 -42.49
N GLU A 32 36.29 -10.70 -42.18
CA GLU A 32 37.36 -9.81 -42.73
C GLU A 32 37.18 -8.39 -42.18
N SER A 33 38.02 -7.82 -41.44
CA SER A 33 39.36 -7.29 -41.50
C SER A 33 39.43 -5.77 -41.74
N SER A 34 40.24 -5.14 -40.90
CA SER A 34 41.10 -3.95 -41.10
C SER A 34 40.43 -2.56 -41.17
N SER A 35 40.93 -1.52 -40.59
CA SER A 35 42.32 -1.08 -40.31
C SER A 35 42.37 0.15 -39.40
N GLN A 36 43.47 0.23 -38.70
CA GLN A 36 44.09 1.32 -37.97
C GLN A 36 43.95 2.75 -38.56
N ALA A 37 43.92 3.77 -37.70
CA ALA A 37 45.02 4.75 -37.64
C ALA A 37 44.90 5.72 -36.45
N ASP A 38 46.03 5.87 -35.81
CA ASP A 38 46.52 6.82 -34.81
C ASP A 38 46.26 8.31 -35.09
N SER A 39 46.21 9.13 -34.07
CA SER A 39 47.21 10.15 -33.65
C SER A 39 46.61 11.12 -32.66
N SER A 40 47.01 11.15 -31.43
CA SER A 40 47.94 11.96 -30.66
C SER A 40 47.80 13.49 -30.68
N ALA A 41 47.86 14.01 -29.43
CA ALA A 41 48.39 15.32 -28.96
C ALA A 41 47.42 16.52 -29.05
N ALA A 42 47.35 17.47 -28.14
CA ALA A 42 48.12 17.89 -26.98
C ALA A 42 47.34 18.96 -26.22
N VAL A 43 47.59 19.00 -24.93
CA VAL A 43 47.48 20.03 -23.91
C VAL A 43 47.43 21.48 -24.38
N LYS A 44 46.54 22.32 -23.80
CA LYS A 44 46.95 23.58 -23.17
C LYS A 44 45.92 24.09 -22.17
N ASP A 45 46.43 24.35 -20.97
CA ASP A 45 45.85 25.14 -19.88
C ASP A 45 45.44 26.53 -20.29
N THR A 46 44.43 27.07 -19.69
CA THR A 46 44.43 28.38 -19.06
C THR A 46 43.25 28.55 -18.07
N ASP A 47 43.68 28.97 -16.94
CA ASP A 47 43.08 29.42 -15.71
C ASP A 47 42.02 30.55 -15.90
N SER A 48 40.93 30.55 -15.10
CA SER A 48 40.57 31.66 -14.21
C SER A 48 39.12 31.58 -13.71
N SER A 49 39.03 31.32 -12.43
CA SER A 49 38.24 32.02 -11.37
C SER A 49 36.71 32.29 -11.52
N VAL A 50 36.00 31.74 -10.52
CA VAL A 50 34.97 32.34 -9.62
C VAL A 50 33.64 32.73 -10.23
N ASP A 51 32.57 32.10 -9.88
CA ASP A 51 31.67 32.39 -8.76
C ASP A 51 30.50 31.38 -8.60
N SER A 52 30.13 31.25 -7.39
CA SER A 52 29.08 30.44 -6.81
C SER A 52 27.66 30.75 -7.32
N ALA A 53 26.89 29.75 -7.54
CA ALA A 53 25.50 29.69 -7.09
C ALA A 53 25.00 28.23 -7.10
N ALA A 54 24.69 27.73 -5.95
CA ALA A 54 23.96 26.51 -5.76
C ALA A 54 22.54 26.70 -6.29
N ASP A 55 22.06 25.74 -7.07
CA ASP A 55 20.64 25.56 -7.27
C ASP A 55 20.36 24.06 -7.27
N ASP A 56 19.70 23.68 -6.19
CA ASP A 56 19.33 22.34 -5.85
C ASP A 56 17.99 22.07 -6.53
N THR A 57 17.99 21.26 -7.57
CA THR A 57 16.75 20.72 -8.13
C THR A 57 16.83 19.22 -8.19
N SER A 58 16.35 18.59 -7.13
CA SER A 58 15.95 17.18 -7.18
C SER A 58 14.62 17.06 -7.93
N SER A 59 14.68 16.71 -9.20
CA SER A 59 13.51 16.29 -9.96
C SER A 59 13.30 14.80 -9.79
N ALA A 60 12.24 14.42 -9.09
CA ALA A 60 11.71 13.07 -9.17
C ALA A 60 10.79 12.98 -10.39
N ASP A 61 11.27 12.33 -11.43
CA ASP A 61 10.51 12.01 -12.63
C ASP A 61 9.50 10.90 -12.33
N ALA A 62 8.23 11.26 -12.36
CA ALA A 62 7.16 10.31 -12.59
C ALA A 62 6.94 10.23 -14.11
N SER A 63 7.50 9.22 -14.74
CA SER A 63 7.24 8.87 -16.14
C SER A 63 5.81 8.33 -16.27
N ASP A 64 5.09 8.61 -17.23
CA ASP A 64 5.16 8.89 -18.64
C ASP A 64 3.96 8.21 -19.31
N ALA A 65 3.07 8.95 -19.80
CA ALA A 65 2.25 8.58 -20.95
C ALA A 65 1.84 9.84 -21.71
N ALA A 66 2.82 10.43 -22.40
CA ALA A 66 2.53 11.41 -23.42
C ALA A 66 2.15 10.70 -24.71
N ALA A 67 0.89 10.75 -25.08
CA ALA A 67 0.44 10.47 -26.44
C ALA A 67 0.59 11.74 -27.26
N THR A 68 1.53 11.73 -28.20
CA THR A 68 1.62 12.72 -29.27
C THR A 68 0.37 12.67 -30.13
N ALA A 69 -0.35 13.78 -30.17
CA ALA A 69 -1.37 14.02 -31.16
C ALA A 69 -0.69 14.39 -32.48
N ASP A 70 -0.94 13.63 -33.52
CA ASP A 70 -0.64 13.97 -34.90
C ASP A 70 -1.91 14.56 -35.51
N GLU A 71 -1.77 15.76 -36.03
CA GLU A 71 -2.81 16.44 -36.81
C GLU A 71 -2.95 15.78 -38.19
N SER A 72 -4.15 15.38 -38.56
CA SER A 72 -4.51 15.30 -39.98
C SER A 72 -5.94 15.76 -40.17
N SER A 73 -6.02 16.83 -40.89
CA SER A 73 -7.15 17.40 -41.58
C SER A 73 -7.90 16.39 -42.45
N ASP A 74 -9.23 16.50 -42.51
CA ASP A 74 -10.04 16.77 -43.70
C ASP A 74 -11.34 15.99 -43.67
N GLU A 75 -12.30 16.47 -44.05
CA GLU A 75 -13.06 17.12 -45.09
C GLU A 75 -14.55 16.86 -44.90
N ALA A 76 -15.27 17.86 -45.20
CA ALA A 76 -16.72 17.95 -45.11
C ALA A 76 -17.43 17.08 -46.17
N ALA A 77 -18.60 16.56 -45.81
CA ALA A 77 -19.64 16.29 -46.77
C ALA A 77 -20.92 17.02 -46.28
N GLU A 78 -21.26 18.04 -47.05
CA GLU A 78 -22.56 18.73 -47.00
C GLU A 78 -23.66 17.75 -47.41
N ASP A 79 -24.77 17.76 -46.70
CA ASP A 79 -26.07 17.56 -47.36
C ASP A 79 -27.09 18.57 -46.79
N SER A 80 -27.65 19.29 -47.74
CA SER A 80 -28.55 20.41 -47.58
C SER A 80 -30.00 19.99 -47.46
N ALA A 81 -30.70 20.55 -46.47
CA ALA A 81 -32.11 20.86 -46.65
C ALA A 81 -32.47 22.08 -45.78
N ALA A 82 -32.92 23.11 -46.50
CA ALA A 82 -33.47 24.35 -45.95
C ALA A 82 -34.79 24.07 -45.24
N ASP A 83 -35.04 24.73 -44.09
CA ASP A 83 -36.16 25.67 -44.04
C ASP A 83 -36.20 26.48 -42.71
N GLU A 84 -36.63 27.71 -42.91
CA GLU A 84 -37.28 28.72 -42.05
C GLU A 84 -36.52 29.33 -40.87
N LYS A 85 -36.09 30.56 -41.12
CA LYS A 85 -35.88 31.59 -40.12
C LYS A 85 -37.05 31.75 -39.18
N THR A 86 -36.83 31.42 -37.93
CA THR A 86 -37.50 32.07 -36.82
C THR A 86 -36.44 32.73 -35.97
N THR A 87 -36.34 34.05 -36.05
CA THR A 87 -35.62 34.89 -35.09
C THR A 87 -36.33 34.80 -33.77
N THR A 88 -35.90 33.83 -32.94
CA THR A 88 -36.16 33.87 -31.50
C THR A 88 -34.94 34.52 -30.83
N THR A 89 -35.15 35.69 -30.29
CA THR A 89 -34.31 36.35 -29.31
C THR A 89 -33.80 35.31 -28.33
N ALA A 90 -32.44 35.19 -28.21
CA ALA A 90 -31.81 34.45 -27.16
C ALA A 90 -32.41 34.91 -25.83
N SER A 91 -33.15 34.01 -25.16
CA SER A 91 -33.50 34.17 -23.78
C SER A 91 -32.18 34.27 -23.03
N LYS A 92 -32.02 35.27 -22.17
CA LYS A 92 -31.02 35.23 -21.09
C LYS A 92 -31.17 33.87 -20.47
N ASP A 93 -30.08 33.10 -20.46
CA ASP A 93 -29.98 31.90 -19.63
C ASP A 93 -30.39 32.36 -18.23
N ASP A 94 -31.47 31.83 -17.69
CA ASP A 94 -31.89 32.09 -16.33
C ASP A 94 -30.72 31.61 -15.44
N GLU A 95 -30.04 32.54 -14.79
CA GLU A 95 -28.92 32.31 -13.92
C GLU A 95 -29.39 31.41 -12.76
N VAL A 96 -28.93 30.17 -12.73
CA VAL A 96 -29.32 29.23 -11.68
C VAL A 96 -28.86 29.79 -10.33
N GLN A 97 -29.79 30.03 -9.43
CA GLN A 97 -29.47 30.55 -8.10
C GLN A 97 -29.01 29.41 -7.17
N PRO A 98 -28.00 29.64 -6.34
CA PRO A 98 -27.61 28.65 -5.31
C PRO A 98 -28.74 28.47 -4.29
N ILE A 99 -28.88 27.25 -3.80
CA ILE A 99 -29.85 26.86 -2.77
C ILE A 99 -29.11 26.45 -1.49
N THR A 100 -29.79 26.58 -0.34
CA THR A 100 -29.26 26.10 0.95
C THR A 100 -29.44 24.58 1.09
N ASP A 101 -28.78 23.99 2.09
CA ASP A 101 -28.92 22.55 2.42
C ASP A 101 -30.38 22.24 2.79
N GLU A 102 -31.07 23.13 3.55
CA GLU A 102 -32.47 22.97 3.96
C GLU A 102 -33.40 23.03 2.75
N GLU A 103 -33.16 23.96 1.79
CA GLU A 103 -33.91 24.05 0.56
C GLU A 103 -33.70 22.80 -0.31
N ALA A 104 -32.48 22.28 -0.39
CA ALA A 104 -32.19 21.06 -1.10
C ALA A 104 -32.88 19.84 -0.43
N LEU A 105 -32.80 19.74 0.92
CA LEU A 105 -33.44 18.66 1.66
C LEU A 105 -34.98 18.70 1.52
N ALA A 106 -35.55 19.87 1.44
CA ALA A 106 -37.00 20.03 1.25
C ALA A 106 -37.50 19.45 -0.10
N MET A 107 -36.61 19.26 -1.08
CA MET A 107 -36.91 18.60 -2.37
C MET A 107 -36.73 17.08 -2.30
N CYS A 108 -36.16 16.56 -1.21
CA CYS A 108 -35.86 15.14 -1.06
C CYS A 108 -37.00 14.37 -0.39
N GLU A 109 -37.08 13.08 -0.69
CA GLU A 109 -37.92 12.15 0.05
C GLU A 109 -37.07 11.48 1.13
N LYS A 110 -37.58 11.47 2.39
CA LYS A 110 -36.97 10.70 3.47
C LYS A 110 -37.19 9.21 3.23
N ILE A 111 -36.11 8.44 3.16
CA ILE A 111 -36.15 7.00 2.90
C ILE A 111 -36.25 6.22 4.21
N THR A 112 -35.27 6.41 5.10
CA THR A 112 -35.17 5.70 6.37
C THR A 112 -34.33 6.52 7.37
N GLU A 113 -34.32 6.09 8.64
CA GLU A 113 -33.50 6.69 9.68
C GLU A 113 -33.14 5.69 10.78
N SER A 114 -31.98 5.89 11.39
CA SER A 114 -31.58 5.31 12.69
C SER A 114 -31.74 6.34 13.81
N ASP A 115 -31.31 6.01 15.01
CA ASP A 115 -31.28 6.99 16.13
C ASP A 115 -30.32 8.17 15.85
N LYS A 116 -29.25 7.97 15.08
CA LYS A 116 -28.17 8.94 14.85
C LYS A 116 -28.31 9.71 13.53
N ILE A 117 -28.72 9.02 12.47
CA ILE A 117 -28.65 9.53 11.08
C ILE A 117 -29.96 9.26 10.32
N ALA A 118 -30.18 10.01 9.24
CA ALA A 118 -31.31 9.80 8.34
C ALA A 118 -30.88 9.91 6.88
N LEU A 119 -31.47 9.06 6.03
CA LEU A 119 -31.19 9.01 4.60
C LEU A 119 -32.34 9.62 3.81
N TYR A 120 -32.01 10.53 2.91
CA TYR A 120 -32.94 11.20 2.00
C TYR A 120 -32.50 11.00 0.55
N LEU A 121 -33.46 10.93 -0.37
CA LEU A 121 -33.24 10.79 -1.81
C LEU A 121 -33.82 12.00 -2.57
N ASP A 122 -32.97 12.65 -3.35
CA ASP A 122 -33.35 13.56 -4.43
C ASP A 122 -33.29 12.79 -5.76
N GLU A 123 -34.41 12.19 -6.15
CA GLU A 123 -34.47 11.31 -7.33
C GLU A 123 -34.27 12.11 -8.64
N GLU A 124 -34.69 13.39 -8.67
CA GLU A 124 -34.57 14.25 -9.85
C GLU A 124 -33.11 14.62 -10.17
N ASN A 125 -32.32 14.88 -9.13
CA ASN A 125 -30.90 15.22 -9.26
C ASN A 125 -29.95 14.00 -9.04
N GLU A 126 -30.49 12.80 -8.92
CA GLU A 126 -29.74 11.53 -8.76
C GLU A 126 -28.75 11.56 -7.58
N ARG A 127 -29.14 12.13 -6.43
CA ARG A 127 -28.27 12.25 -5.25
C ARG A 127 -28.98 11.87 -3.95
N LEU A 128 -28.18 11.56 -2.93
CA LEU A 128 -28.65 11.26 -1.59
C LEU A 128 -28.07 12.28 -0.60
N CYS A 129 -28.78 12.46 0.49
CA CYS A 129 -28.32 13.20 1.65
C CYS A 129 -28.31 12.28 2.87
N LEU A 130 -27.17 12.20 3.53
CA LEU A 130 -27.01 11.63 4.86
C LEU A 130 -27.06 12.77 5.88
N TYR A 131 -28.15 12.87 6.63
CA TYR A 131 -28.36 13.89 7.64
C TYR A 131 -27.99 13.38 9.02
N VAL A 132 -27.12 14.10 9.72
CA VAL A 132 -26.70 13.79 11.09
C VAL A 132 -27.58 14.52 12.08
N LYS A 133 -28.32 13.79 12.91
CA LYS A 133 -29.34 14.36 13.79
C LYS A 133 -28.76 15.22 14.93
N ALA A 134 -27.58 14.84 15.46
CA ALA A 134 -26.97 15.52 16.58
C ALA A 134 -26.39 16.90 16.22
N SER A 135 -25.66 17.00 15.13
CA SER A 135 -25.03 18.24 14.66
C SER A 135 -25.91 19.04 13.70
N GLY A 136 -26.89 18.41 13.08
CA GLY A 136 -27.66 19.01 11.98
C GLY A 136 -26.87 19.07 10.67
N LYS A 137 -25.77 18.35 10.53
CA LYS A 137 -24.91 18.34 9.35
C LYS A 137 -25.55 17.55 8.20
N TYR A 138 -25.40 18.08 7.00
CA TYR A 138 -25.82 17.45 5.74
C TYR A 138 -24.59 16.96 4.99
N TRP A 139 -24.56 15.67 4.66
CA TRP A 139 -23.54 15.06 3.81
C TRP A 139 -24.18 14.62 2.50
N TRP A 140 -23.85 15.30 1.39
CA TRP A 140 -24.41 15.02 0.08
C TRP A 140 -23.49 14.11 -0.74
N THR A 141 -24.07 13.10 -1.41
CA THR A 141 -23.31 12.22 -2.32
C THR A 141 -22.78 12.91 -3.55
N SER A 142 -23.30 14.12 -3.86
CA SER A 142 -22.73 15.05 -4.84
C SER A 142 -23.10 16.49 -4.48
N PRO A 143 -22.30 17.50 -4.88
CA PRO A 143 -22.54 18.91 -4.53
C PRO A 143 -23.89 19.43 -5.02
N ILE A 144 -24.61 20.16 -4.16
CA ILE A 144 -25.95 20.67 -4.46
C ILE A 144 -25.94 21.89 -5.42
N ASN A 145 -24.88 22.68 -5.36
CA ASN A 145 -24.81 23.97 -6.06
C ASN A 145 -23.91 23.98 -7.30
N VAL A 146 -23.45 22.82 -7.79
CA VAL A 146 -22.47 22.71 -8.89
C VAL A 146 -22.96 23.45 -10.18
N GLN A 147 -24.27 23.54 -10.41
CA GLN A 147 -24.83 24.24 -11.56
C GLN A 147 -24.88 25.75 -11.37
N ALA A 148 -25.07 26.20 -10.12
CA ALA A 148 -25.16 27.63 -9.77
C ALA A 148 -23.79 28.27 -9.51
N ASP A 149 -22.77 27.46 -9.15
CA ASP A 149 -21.45 27.95 -8.77
C ASP A 149 -20.72 28.58 -9.99
N GLN A 150 -20.55 29.90 -9.94
CA GLN A 150 -19.88 30.67 -10.98
C GLN A 150 -18.35 30.70 -10.78
N THR A 151 -17.83 30.23 -9.63
CA THR A 151 -16.39 30.21 -9.33
C THR A 151 -15.70 29.01 -9.97
N ILE A 152 -16.47 28.01 -10.41
CA ILE A 152 -15.94 26.79 -11.04
C ILE A 152 -15.32 27.14 -12.38
N ILE A 153 -13.99 26.90 -12.48
CA ILE A 153 -13.20 27.21 -13.67
C ILE A 153 -12.42 25.95 -14.09
N ASP A 154 -12.38 25.67 -15.38
CA ASP A 154 -11.42 24.73 -15.96
C ASP A 154 -10.03 25.39 -15.90
N THR A 155 -9.20 24.94 -14.96
CA THR A 155 -7.89 25.54 -14.69
C THR A 155 -6.92 25.42 -15.87
N VAL A 156 -7.05 24.39 -16.68
CA VAL A 156 -6.21 24.20 -17.89
C VAL A 156 -6.55 25.23 -18.96
N LYS A 157 -7.83 25.61 -19.07
CA LYS A 157 -8.33 26.53 -20.09
C LYS A 157 -8.61 27.95 -19.58
N GLY A 158 -8.59 28.14 -18.26
CA GLY A 158 -8.93 29.41 -17.62
C GLY A 158 -10.37 29.93 -17.94
N THR A 159 -11.29 29.00 -18.27
CA THR A 159 -12.68 29.35 -18.67
C THR A 159 -13.69 28.64 -17.75
N ALA A 160 -14.87 29.21 -17.60
CA ALA A 160 -15.96 28.60 -16.84
C ALA A 160 -16.26 27.17 -17.36
N MET A 161 -16.48 26.24 -16.45
CA MET A 161 -16.82 24.87 -16.80
C MET A 161 -18.10 24.78 -17.60
N LYS A 162 -18.10 23.93 -18.62
CA LYS A 162 -19.28 23.64 -19.43
C LYS A 162 -20.30 22.85 -18.61
N ASN A 163 -21.57 23.02 -18.93
CA ASN A 163 -22.68 22.31 -18.31
C ASN A 163 -22.48 20.77 -18.29
N ALA A 164 -21.86 20.19 -19.33
CA ALA A 164 -21.55 18.75 -19.36
C ALA A 164 -20.54 18.34 -18.28
N GLN A 165 -19.55 19.17 -18.00
CA GLN A 165 -18.56 18.91 -16.93
C GLN A 165 -19.19 19.07 -15.54
N ARG A 166 -20.04 20.07 -15.34
CA ARG A 166 -20.81 20.25 -14.10
C ARG A 166 -21.69 19.02 -13.80
N LYS A 167 -22.31 18.42 -14.81
CA LYS A 167 -23.07 17.18 -14.69
C LYS A 167 -22.20 15.96 -14.36
N GLN A 168 -20.91 15.97 -14.71
CA GLN A 168 -19.97 14.92 -14.28
C GLN A 168 -19.64 15.04 -12.79
N ILE A 169 -19.41 16.25 -12.31
CA ILE A 169 -19.18 16.52 -10.87
C ILE A 169 -20.42 16.13 -10.03
N ALA A 170 -21.62 16.37 -10.53
CA ALA A 170 -22.86 15.99 -9.85
C ALA A 170 -23.20 14.49 -9.95
N ALA A 171 -22.38 13.67 -10.60
CA ALA A 171 -22.67 12.25 -10.79
C ALA A 171 -22.56 11.44 -9.49
N SER A 172 -23.50 10.51 -9.28
CA SER A 172 -23.55 9.61 -8.12
C SER A 172 -22.68 8.35 -8.28
N ALA A 173 -22.25 8.04 -9.51
CA ALA A 173 -21.38 6.90 -9.80
C ALA A 173 -20.63 7.11 -11.11
N ALA A 174 -19.50 6.41 -11.26
CA ALA A 174 -18.77 6.34 -12.52
C ALA A 174 -18.21 4.94 -12.78
N ILE A 175 -17.95 4.63 -14.05
CA ILE A 175 -17.32 3.37 -14.45
C ILE A 175 -16.17 3.64 -15.42
N ARG A 176 -15.19 2.71 -15.48
CA ARG A 176 -14.22 2.64 -16.58
C ARG A 176 -14.43 1.34 -17.35
N VAL A 177 -14.13 1.39 -18.64
CA VAL A 177 -14.29 0.23 -19.52
C VAL A 177 -13.04 0.01 -20.36
N GLY A 178 -12.66 -1.26 -20.53
CA GLY A 178 -11.67 -1.70 -21.50
C GLY A 178 -12.35 -1.91 -22.85
N ASP A 179 -11.90 -1.20 -23.90
CA ASP A 179 -12.47 -1.29 -25.24
C ASP A 179 -11.74 -2.37 -26.05
N LEU A 180 -12.42 -3.51 -26.28
CA LEU A 180 -11.87 -4.63 -27.06
C LEU A 180 -11.87 -4.38 -28.57
N ARG A 181 -12.57 -3.35 -29.05
CA ARG A 181 -12.66 -2.99 -30.47
C ARG A 181 -11.40 -2.30 -30.95
N GLN A 182 -10.67 -1.64 -30.06
CA GLN A 182 -9.44 -0.92 -30.41
C GLN A 182 -8.31 -1.89 -30.69
N GLU A 183 -7.46 -1.56 -31.67
CA GLU A 183 -6.31 -2.37 -32.03
C GLU A 183 -5.39 -2.64 -30.83
N LYS A 184 -5.13 -1.65 -29.99
CA LYS A 184 -4.30 -1.76 -28.79
C LYS A 184 -5.06 -2.15 -27.52
N ARG A 185 -6.39 -2.28 -27.59
CA ARG A 185 -7.28 -2.65 -26.47
C ARG A 185 -6.96 -1.84 -25.22
N THR A 186 -7.23 -0.56 -25.23
CA THR A 186 -6.94 0.32 -24.11
C THR A 186 -8.14 0.45 -23.17
N GLU A 187 -7.88 0.73 -21.89
CA GLU A 187 -8.90 1.23 -20.98
C GLU A 187 -9.31 2.66 -21.39
N SER A 188 -10.55 3.04 -21.12
CA SER A 188 -11.01 4.42 -21.36
C SER A 188 -10.19 5.42 -20.55
N PRO A 189 -9.67 6.50 -21.18
CA PRO A 189 -8.80 7.45 -20.47
C PRO A 189 -9.53 8.27 -19.41
N ALA A 190 -10.86 8.35 -19.50
CA ALA A 190 -11.71 9.05 -18.53
C ALA A 190 -12.88 8.16 -18.10
N PRO A 191 -13.39 8.34 -16.87
CA PRO A 191 -14.58 7.64 -16.40
C PRO A 191 -15.81 7.98 -17.24
N VAL A 192 -16.75 7.05 -17.28
CA VAL A 192 -18.11 7.23 -17.82
C VAL A 192 -19.04 7.44 -16.62
N TYR A 193 -19.42 8.68 -16.39
CA TYR A 193 -20.21 9.09 -15.24
C TYR A 193 -21.71 8.72 -15.38
N SER A 194 -22.43 8.65 -14.26
CA SER A 194 -23.85 8.24 -14.19
C SER A 194 -24.77 9.12 -15.06
N ASN A 195 -24.42 10.38 -15.34
CA ASN A 195 -25.14 11.24 -16.27
C ASN A 195 -25.20 10.72 -17.73
N LYS A 196 -24.47 9.65 -18.06
CA LYS A 196 -24.53 8.92 -19.34
C LYS A 196 -25.32 7.61 -19.23
N ALA A 197 -25.71 7.21 -18.05
CA ALA A 197 -26.52 6.03 -17.79
C ALA A 197 -28.02 6.37 -17.84
N LYS A 198 -28.84 5.33 -17.94
CA LYS A 198 -30.25 5.41 -17.54
C LYS A 198 -30.34 4.92 -16.12
N VAL A 199 -30.73 5.80 -15.22
CA VAL A 199 -30.82 5.50 -13.78
C VAL A 199 -32.26 5.19 -13.39
N LYS A 200 -32.45 4.19 -12.52
CA LYS A 200 -33.73 3.83 -11.92
C LYS A 200 -33.54 3.57 -10.44
N TRP A 201 -34.32 4.23 -9.61
CA TRP A 201 -34.32 4.08 -8.16
C TRP A 201 -35.40 3.13 -7.69
N GLU A 202 -35.08 2.25 -6.74
CA GLU A 202 -36.01 1.36 -6.05
C GLU A 202 -35.81 1.51 -4.54
N LYS A 203 -36.87 1.82 -3.81
CA LYS A 203 -36.84 2.15 -2.37
C LYS A 203 -37.13 0.89 -1.55
N ASN A 204 -36.36 0.70 -0.48
CA ASN A 204 -36.50 -0.41 0.47
C ASN A 204 -36.74 0.15 1.88
N SER A 205 -36.94 -0.73 2.86
CA SER A 205 -37.15 -0.37 4.27
C SER A 205 -35.89 0.24 4.92
N ASP A 206 -34.69 -0.13 4.43
CA ASP A 206 -33.38 0.19 4.99
C ASP A 206 -32.52 1.06 4.07
N GLY A 207 -33.05 1.40 2.88
CA GLY A 207 -32.29 2.22 1.94
C GLY A 207 -32.89 2.28 0.54
N VAL A 208 -32.04 2.45 -0.46
CA VAL A 208 -32.43 2.50 -1.87
C VAL A 208 -31.44 1.71 -2.73
N VAL A 209 -31.92 1.22 -3.88
CA VAL A 209 -31.10 0.58 -4.91
C VAL A 209 -31.18 1.39 -6.19
N ALA A 210 -30.04 1.83 -6.70
CA ALA A 210 -29.94 2.49 -7.98
C ALA A 210 -29.45 1.52 -9.07
N THR A 211 -30.23 1.36 -10.14
CA THR A 211 -29.85 0.60 -11.33
C THR A 211 -29.27 1.56 -12.37
N TYR A 212 -27.99 1.46 -12.67
CA TYR A 212 -27.31 2.22 -13.69
C TYR A 212 -27.16 1.40 -14.97
N ASN A 213 -27.73 1.88 -16.10
CA ASN A 213 -27.64 1.21 -17.39
C ASN A 213 -26.88 2.08 -18.39
N TYR A 214 -25.58 1.83 -18.56
CA TYR A 214 -24.68 2.45 -19.52
C TYR A 214 -24.85 1.80 -20.90
N VAL A 215 -25.92 2.18 -21.61
CA VAL A 215 -26.35 1.51 -22.85
C VAL A 215 -25.27 1.51 -23.94
N SER A 216 -24.53 2.62 -24.10
CA SER A 216 -23.43 2.75 -25.07
C SER A 216 -22.22 1.88 -24.76
N ASP A 217 -22.03 1.52 -23.51
CA ASP A 217 -20.90 0.73 -23.04
C ASP A 217 -21.27 -0.73 -22.80
N GLY A 218 -22.55 -1.04 -22.86
CA GLY A 218 -23.07 -2.38 -22.66
C GLY A 218 -22.93 -2.89 -21.22
N VAL A 219 -22.81 -1.99 -20.26
CA VAL A 219 -22.68 -2.29 -18.83
C VAL A 219 -23.94 -1.86 -18.09
N LYS A 220 -24.45 -2.74 -17.24
CA LYS A 220 -25.55 -2.43 -16.31
C LYS A 220 -25.17 -2.97 -14.94
N LEU A 221 -25.37 -2.19 -13.90
CA LEU A 221 -25.06 -2.57 -12.53
C LEU A 221 -26.07 -1.97 -11.55
N LYS A 222 -26.17 -2.58 -10.37
CA LYS A 222 -26.95 -2.04 -9.26
C LYS A 222 -26.01 -1.61 -8.14
N ILE A 223 -26.30 -0.43 -7.58
CA ILE A 223 -25.63 0.07 -6.38
C ILE A 223 -26.69 0.19 -5.28
N HIS A 224 -26.39 -0.45 -4.16
CA HIS A 224 -27.20 -0.45 -2.96
C HIS A 224 -26.71 0.64 -2.01
N TYR A 225 -27.60 1.44 -1.48
CA TYR A 225 -27.36 2.46 -0.47
C TYR A 225 -28.18 2.08 0.76
N VAL A 226 -27.56 1.49 1.75
CA VAL A 226 -28.19 0.94 2.95
C VAL A 226 -27.79 1.74 4.16
N LEU A 227 -28.75 2.27 4.90
CA LEU A 227 -28.49 2.96 6.16
C LEU A 227 -28.32 1.93 7.28
N GLU A 228 -27.15 1.89 7.88
CA GLU A 228 -26.90 1.15 9.11
C GLU A 228 -27.06 2.08 10.33
N ASP A 229 -26.74 1.64 11.53
CA ASP A 229 -26.97 2.42 12.75
C ASP A 229 -26.23 3.77 12.75
N ASP A 230 -24.97 3.76 12.31
CA ASP A 230 -24.07 4.91 12.37
C ASP A 230 -23.35 5.21 11.05
N ASN A 231 -23.70 4.54 9.97
CA ASN A 231 -23.04 4.71 8.68
C ASN A 231 -23.98 4.48 7.49
N LEU A 232 -23.62 5.02 6.34
CA LEU A 232 -24.20 4.67 5.06
C LEU A 232 -23.29 3.64 4.38
N TYR A 233 -23.81 2.43 4.18
CA TYR A 233 -23.14 1.37 3.43
C TYR A 233 -23.56 1.40 1.95
N VAL A 234 -22.60 1.65 1.07
CA VAL A 234 -22.78 1.70 -0.40
C VAL A 234 -22.04 0.53 -1.03
N TYR A 235 -22.75 -0.34 -1.75
CA TYR A 235 -22.11 -1.53 -2.33
C TYR A 235 -22.74 -1.97 -3.66
N CYS A 236 -22.00 -2.79 -4.39
CA CYS A 236 -22.41 -3.47 -5.61
C CYS A 236 -21.99 -4.93 -5.55
N ASP A 237 -22.94 -5.85 -5.71
CA ASP A 237 -22.67 -7.27 -5.85
C ASP A 237 -22.26 -7.60 -7.29
N SER A 238 -21.24 -8.42 -7.48
CA SER A 238 -20.72 -8.72 -8.81
C SER A 238 -21.69 -9.54 -9.67
N ASP A 239 -22.60 -10.30 -9.06
CA ASP A 239 -23.66 -11.03 -9.75
C ASP A 239 -24.81 -10.11 -10.25
N GLU A 240 -24.85 -8.85 -9.77
CA GLU A 240 -25.75 -7.79 -10.25
C GLU A 240 -25.11 -6.91 -11.34
N ILE A 241 -23.90 -7.26 -11.81
CA ILE A 241 -23.22 -6.60 -12.91
C ILE A 241 -23.46 -7.37 -14.22
N GLU A 242 -24.15 -6.75 -15.15
CA GLU A 242 -24.41 -7.29 -16.48
C GLU A 242 -23.49 -6.64 -17.50
N GLU A 243 -22.65 -7.42 -18.20
CA GLU A 243 -21.78 -6.99 -19.29
C GLU A 243 -22.22 -7.62 -20.61
N LYS A 244 -22.25 -6.85 -21.69
CA LYS A 244 -22.60 -7.35 -23.02
C LYS A 244 -21.34 -7.46 -23.89
N ASN A 245 -21.29 -8.54 -24.70
CA ASN A 245 -20.25 -8.75 -25.72
C ASN A 245 -18.79 -8.86 -25.18
N THR A 246 -18.61 -9.26 -23.92
CA THR A 246 -17.30 -9.36 -23.28
C THR A 246 -16.35 -10.39 -23.93
N SER A 247 -16.88 -11.34 -24.67
CA SER A 247 -16.11 -12.37 -25.39
C SER A 247 -15.80 -12.00 -26.85
N GLN A 248 -16.33 -10.89 -27.34
CA GLN A 248 -16.21 -10.46 -28.72
C GLN A 248 -15.17 -9.34 -28.87
N VAL A 249 -14.57 -9.25 -30.05
CA VAL A 249 -13.58 -8.19 -30.35
C VAL A 249 -14.21 -6.80 -30.50
N ASP A 250 -15.53 -6.72 -30.59
CA ASP A 250 -16.31 -5.49 -30.69
C ASP A 250 -16.97 -5.06 -29.36
N GLY A 251 -16.71 -5.80 -28.29
CA GLY A 251 -17.27 -5.56 -26.97
C GLY A 251 -16.46 -4.59 -26.11
N LYS A 252 -17.01 -4.34 -24.94
CA LYS A 252 -16.35 -3.62 -23.84
C LYS A 252 -16.43 -4.46 -22.57
N VAL A 253 -15.43 -4.33 -21.70
CA VAL A 253 -15.38 -4.99 -20.38
C VAL A 253 -15.33 -3.91 -19.30
N LEU A 254 -16.06 -4.10 -18.22
CA LEU A 254 -15.98 -3.25 -17.04
C LEU A 254 -14.63 -3.48 -16.38
N THR A 255 -13.88 -2.39 -16.12
CA THR A 255 -12.57 -2.44 -15.47
C THR A 255 -12.58 -1.81 -14.09
N LYS A 256 -13.36 -0.75 -13.89
CA LYS A 256 -13.43 -0.05 -12.61
C LYS A 256 -14.81 0.51 -12.31
N ILE A 257 -15.10 0.71 -11.00
CA ILE A 257 -16.31 1.35 -10.48
C ILE A 257 -15.92 2.38 -9.43
N GLU A 258 -16.51 3.58 -9.50
CA GLU A 258 -16.42 4.62 -8.49
C GLU A 258 -17.79 4.82 -7.86
N PHE A 259 -17.87 4.77 -6.53
CA PHE A 259 -19.08 5.09 -5.77
C PHE A 259 -19.00 6.50 -5.24
N CYS A 260 -19.99 7.33 -5.55
CA CYS A 260 -20.15 8.68 -5.02
C CYS A 260 -18.82 9.47 -4.98
N PRO A 261 -18.15 9.69 -6.14
CA PRO A 261 -16.78 10.26 -6.17
C PRO A 261 -16.69 11.68 -5.58
N ASN A 262 -17.83 12.34 -5.36
CA ASN A 262 -17.90 13.66 -4.74
C ASN A 262 -18.72 13.66 -3.44
N PHE A 263 -18.77 12.56 -2.70
CA PHE A 263 -19.45 12.51 -1.42
C PHE A 263 -18.72 13.35 -0.38
N GLY A 264 -19.43 14.33 0.19
CA GLY A 264 -18.82 15.28 1.13
C GLY A 264 -17.82 16.25 0.50
N ALA A 265 -17.87 16.42 -0.81
CA ALA A 265 -16.99 17.34 -1.53
C ALA A 265 -17.12 18.79 -1.03
N ALA A 266 -15.97 19.43 -0.82
CA ALA A 266 -15.87 20.80 -0.32
C ALA A 266 -15.47 21.78 -1.42
N ASP A 267 -16.13 22.92 -1.49
CA ASP A 267 -15.92 23.94 -2.53
C ASP A 267 -14.65 24.78 -2.31
N SER A 268 -14.44 25.75 -3.23
CA SER A 268 -13.28 26.66 -3.21
C SER A 268 -13.27 27.65 -2.03
N THR A 269 -14.34 27.73 -1.24
CA THR A 269 -14.45 28.61 -0.07
C THR A 269 -14.35 27.85 1.26
N ALA A 270 -14.42 26.52 1.21
CA ALA A 270 -14.40 25.68 2.37
C ALA A 270 -13.01 25.65 3.02
N THR A 271 -13.00 25.49 4.35
CA THR A 271 -11.80 25.23 5.15
C THR A 271 -11.87 23.83 5.73
N GLY A 272 -10.73 23.14 5.78
CA GLY A 272 -10.65 21.77 6.25
C GLY A 272 -9.53 21.00 5.57
N TYR A 273 -9.62 19.68 5.65
CA TYR A 273 -8.57 18.80 5.12
C TYR A 273 -9.11 17.41 4.76
N MET A 274 -8.31 16.71 3.97
CA MET A 274 -8.49 15.28 3.68
C MET A 274 -7.33 14.48 4.30
N ILE A 275 -7.62 13.28 4.76
CA ILE A 275 -6.63 12.30 5.22
C ILE A 275 -6.54 11.19 4.18
N VAL A 276 -5.31 10.86 3.79
CA VAL A 276 -5.00 9.75 2.86
C VAL A 276 -4.08 8.73 3.52
N PRO A 277 -4.23 7.41 3.21
CA PRO A 277 -3.55 6.33 3.91
C PRO A 277 -2.12 6.08 3.37
N ASP A 278 -1.38 7.11 3.01
CA ASP A 278 -0.04 7.03 2.44
C ASP A 278 1.01 6.80 3.53
N GLY A 279 1.63 5.64 3.57
CA GLY A 279 2.61 5.31 4.60
C GLY A 279 2.04 5.40 6.01
N SER A 280 2.57 6.33 6.83
CA SER A 280 2.03 6.63 8.17
C SER A 280 0.67 7.32 8.11
N GLY A 281 0.39 8.03 7.05
CA GLY A 281 -0.75 8.89 6.81
C GLY A 281 -0.32 10.30 6.40
N ALA A 282 -1.08 10.92 5.49
CA ALA A 282 -0.81 12.28 5.05
C ALA A 282 -2.07 13.14 5.02
N VAL A 283 -1.88 14.43 5.16
CA VAL A 283 -2.93 15.45 5.12
C VAL A 283 -2.83 16.24 3.83
N ILE A 284 -4.00 16.50 3.22
CA ILE A 284 -4.17 17.40 2.09
C ILE A 284 -5.17 18.47 2.53
N ASN A 285 -4.72 19.69 2.76
CA ASN A 285 -5.61 20.78 3.11
C ASN A 285 -6.49 21.17 1.92
N TYR A 286 -7.74 21.56 2.20
CA TYR A 286 -8.60 22.12 1.16
C TYR A 286 -7.96 23.37 0.57
N ASN A 287 -8.14 23.54 -0.72
CA ASN A 287 -7.72 24.73 -1.43
C ASN A 287 -6.24 25.11 -1.20
N ASN A 288 -5.36 24.11 -1.04
CA ASN A 288 -3.93 24.32 -0.74
C ASN A 288 -3.13 24.95 -1.89
N GLY A 289 -3.75 25.18 -3.05
CA GLY A 289 -3.13 25.82 -4.21
C GLY A 289 -2.24 24.90 -5.06
N LYS A 290 -2.11 23.63 -4.70
CA LYS A 290 -1.25 22.65 -5.40
C LYS A 290 -1.93 22.04 -6.64
N THR A 291 -2.53 22.90 -7.46
CA THR A 291 -3.42 22.51 -8.57
C THR A 291 -2.68 22.02 -9.82
N GLU A 292 -1.38 22.27 -9.92
CA GLU A 292 -0.52 21.87 -11.04
C GLU A 292 0.05 20.45 -10.88
N TYR A 293 -0.03 19.89 -9.69
CA TYR A 293 0.47 18.54 -9.40
C TYR A 293 -0.60 17.49 -9.70
N ALA A 294 -0.16 16.24 -9.87
CA ALA A 294 -1.07 15.12 -9.98
C ALA A 294 -1.88 14.94 -8.69
N ASP A 295 -3.10 14.45 -8.82
CA ASP A 295 -3.92 14.01 -7.69
C ASP A 295 -3.24 12.86 -6.91
N TYR A 296 -3.63 12.72 -5.65
CA TYR A 296 -3.27 11.52 -4.89
C TYR A 296 -3.99 10.31 -5.46
N ASN A 297 -3.23 9.27 -5.80
CA ASN A 297 -3.77 8.01 -6.33
C ASN A 297 -2.86 6.86 -5.92
N GLN A 298 -3.34 6.00 -5.01
CA GLN A 298 -2.59 4.82 -4.57
C GLN A 298 -3.48 3.58 -4.47
N GLN A 299 -2.94 2.44 -4.92
CA GLN A 299 -3.56 1.14 -4.69
C GLN A 299 -3.35 0.72 -3.23
N VAL A 300 -4.46 0.46 -2.53
CA VAL A 300 -4.45 -0.04 -1.16
C VAL A 300 -3.86 -1.46 -1.13
N PHE A 301 -3.11 -1.77 -0.07
CA PHE A 301 -2.35 -3.01 0.10
C PHE A 301 -1.28 -3.24 -0.97
N GLY A 302 -0.82 -2.15 -1.60
CA GLY A 302 0.21 -2.20 -2.62
C GLY A 302 -0.27 -2.80 -3.95
N ARG A 303 0.61 -2.78 -4.94
CA ARG A 303 0.30 -3.28 -6.28
C ARG A 303 0.26 -4.82 -6.34
N ASP A 304 -0.48 -5.35 -7.30
CA ASP A 304 -0.43 -6.76 -7.64
C ASP A 304 0.82 -7.05 -8.51
N TYR A 305 1.85 -7.62 -7.88
CA TYR A 305 3.10 -7.97 -8.56
C TYR A 305 2.93 -9.05 -9.64
N THR A 306 1.82 -9.77 -9.63
CA THR A 306 1.51 -10.75 -10.66
C THR A 306 0.94 -10.08 -11.90
N ALA A 307 0.16 -9.01 -11.75
CA ALA A 307 -0.39 -8.27 -12.88
C ALA A 307 0.66 -7.38 -13.56
N VAL A 308 1.48 -6.67 -12.76
CA VAL A 308 2.45 -5.69 -13.28
C VAL A 308 3.87 -6.08 -12.87
N PRO A 309 4.78 -6.39 -13.84
CA PRO A 309 6.17 -6.66 -13.50
C PRO A 309 6.84 -5.42 -12.90
N ILE A 310 7.70 -5.65 -11.89
CA ILE A 310 8.51 -4.59 -11.32
C ILE A 310 9.70 -4.36 -12.25
N THR A 311 9.86 -3.13 -12.71
CA THR A 311 10.98 -2.72 -13.57
C THR A 311 11.85 -1.64 -12.91
N ALA A 312 11.41 -1.11 -11.78
CA ALA A 312 12.10 -0.10 -11.00
C ALA A 312 11.78 -0.25 -9.50
N PRO A 313 12.65 0.19 -8.60
CA PRO A 313 12.33 0.22 -7.18
C PRO A 313 11.12 1.11 -6.94
N ARG A 314 10.36 0.79 -5.90
CA ARG A 314 9.26 1.63 -5.47
C ARG A 314 9.84 2.75 -4.60
N THR A 315 9.57 3.98 -4.96
CA THR A 315 9.98 5.18 -4.20
C THR A 315 8.87 5.67 -3.26
N THR A 316 7.66 5.12 -3.39
CA THR A 316 6.50 5.52 -2.58
C THR A 316 6.23 4.53 -1.46
N GLN A 317 5.76 5.03 -0.33
CA GLN A 317 5.22 4.22 0.76
C GLN A 317 3.97 3.46 0.30
N GLN A 318 3.59 2.44 1.04
CA GLN A 318 2.37 1.68 0.76
C GLN A 318 1.17 2.26 1.50
N ALA A 319 -0.02 2.19 0.90
CA ALA A 319 -1.27 2.40 1.60
C ALA A 319 -1.66 1.10 2.33
N TYR A 320 -1.51 1.07 3.66
CA TYR A 320 -1.73 -0.12 4.48
C TYR A 320 -3.17 -0.30 4.94
N MET A 321 -4.00 0.73 4.81
CA MET A 321 -5.36 0.78 5.32
C MET A 321 -6.33 1.30 4.26
N PRO A 322 -7.50 0.67 4.06
CA PRO A 322 -8.51 1.11 3.09
C PRO A 322 -9.40 2.20 3.69
N VAL A 323 -8.81 3.32 4.12
CA VAL A 323 -9.51 4.42 4.79
C VAL A 323 -9.13 5.78 4.20
N LEU A 324 -10.12 6.64 4.03
CA LEU A 324 -10.01 8.05 3.65
C LEU A 324 -10.87 8.87 4.61
N ALA A 325 -10.55 10.13 4.80
CA ALA A 325 -11.43 11.05 5.52
C ALA A 325 -11.44 12.44 4.90
N THR A 326 -12.56 13.14 5.05
CA THR A 326 -12.74 14.55 4.69
C THR A 326 -13.30 15.27 5.91
N VAL A 327 -12.69 16.37 6.34
CA VAL A 327 -13.00 17.06 7.60
C VAL A 327 -13.15 18.54 7.36
N SER A 328 -14.20 19.15 7.94
CA SER A 328 -14.43 20.60 7.91
C SER A 328 -14.94 21.06 9.29
N GLY A 329 -14.06 21.73 10.03
CA GLY A 329 -14.35 22.18 11.39
C GLY A 329 -14.64 21.02 12.34
N SER A 330 -15.76 21.06 13.03
CA SER A 330 -16.19 20.05 14.01
C SER A 330 -16.85 18.81 13.39
N SER A 331 -16.92 18.69 12.07
CA SER A 331 -17.59 17.56 11.39
C SER A 331 -16.69 16.94 10.32
N GLY A 332 -16.77 15.62 10.20
CA GLY A 332 -16.02 14.82 9.22
C GLY A 332 -16.83 13.67 8.66
N LEU A 333 -16.33 13.11 7.55
CA LEU A 333 -16.83 11.90 6.93
C LEU A 333 -15.66 10.94 6.71
N VAL A 334 -15.66 9.82 7.42
CA VAL A 334 -14.65 8.76 7.28
C VAL A 334 -15.18 7.69 6.33
N CYS A 335 -14.43 7.40 5.28
CA CYS A 335 -14.77 6.44 4.24
C CYS A 335 -13.90 5.19 4.41
N VAL A 336 -14.53 4.02 4.55
CA VAL A 336 -13.83 2.73 4.70
C VAL A 336 -14.25 1.81 3.56
N ALA A 337 -13.31 1.41 2.70
CA ALA A 337 -13.58 0.34 1.75
C ALA A 337 -13.62 -0.98 2.52
N SER A 338 -14.83 -1.52 2.72
CA SER A 338 -15.11 -2.66 3.61
C SER A 338 -15.20 -4.00 2.88
N ASP A 339 -15.51 -3.96 1.58
CA ASP A 339 -15.64 -5.11 0.71
C ASP A 339 -14.93 -4.87 -0.61
N GLY A 340 -14.16 -5.87 -1.07
CA GLY A 340 -13.29 -5.70 -2.24
C GLY A 340 -12.09 -4.78 -1.97
N GLU A 341 -11.75 -4.54 -0.73
CA GLU A 341 -10.65 -3.67 -0.27
C GLU A 341 -9.29 -4.08 -0.83
N SER A 342 -9.13 -5.32 -1.25
CA SER A 342 -7.93 -5.80 -1.92
C SER A 342 -7.72 -5.25 -3.32
N ASN A 343 -8.76 -4.67 -3.94
CA ASN A 343 -8.78 -4.21 -5.33
C ASN A 343 -9.18 -2.74 -5.44
N VAL A 344 -8.83 -1.92 -4.45
CA VAL A 344 -9.26 -0.53 -4.39
C VAL A 344 -8.07 0.44 -4.52
N TYR A 345 -8.33 1.56 -5.20
CA TYR A 345 -7.45 2.71 -5.25
C TYR A 345 -8.05 3.84 -4.42
N ALA A 346 -7.23 4.45 -3.59
CA ALA A 346 -7.57 5.65 -2.83
C ALA A 346 -7.19 6.89 -3.64
N HIS A 347 -8.15 7.78 -3.85
CA HIS A 347 -7.98 9.03 -4.58
C HIS A 347 -8.26 10.23 -3.69
N ALA A 348 -7.50 11.32 -3.88
CA ALA A 348 -7.84 12.63 -3.34
C ALA A 348 -7.42 13.72 -4.32
N GLN A 349 -8.29 14.71 -4.50
CA GLN A 349 -8.10 15.82 -5.43
C GLN A 349 -8.42 17.13 -4.73
N VAL A 350 -7.64 18.18 -5.05
CA VAL A 350 -7.90 19.52 -4.55
C VAL A 350 -8.69 20.34 -5.57
N CYS A 351 -9.49 21.27 -5.07
CA CYS A 351 -10.22 22.22 -5.89
C CYS A 351 -9.25 23.00 -6.79
N GLY A 352 -9.53 23.04 -8.07
CA GLY A 352 -8.73 23.74 -9.08
C GLY A 352 -7.79 22.86 -9.89
N GLN A 353 -7.60 21.58 -9.54
CA GLN A 353 -6.95 20.60 -10.43
C GLN A 353 -7.78 20.40 -11.72
N GLU A 354 -7.17 19.80 -12.76
CA GLU A 354 -7.82 19.63 -14.06
C GLU A 354 -9.21 18.98 -13.93
N LYS A 355 -10.24 19.69 -14.35
CA LYS A 355 -11.65 19.26 -14.34
C LYS A 355 -12.25 18.98 -12.96
N GLN A 356 -11.52 19.24 -11.87
CA GLN A 356 -12.02 19.09 -10.50
C GLN A 356 -12.27 20.48 -9.89
N ALA A 357 -13.49 20.71 -9.47
CA ALA A 357 -13.93 21.99 -8.91
C ALA A 357 -14.18 21.94 -7.41
N TYR A 358 -13.92 20.80 -6.78
CA TYR A 358 -14.13 20.55 -5.37
C TYR A 358 -12.94 19.80 -4.78
N ASN A 359 -12.68 19.99 -3.50
CA ASN A 359 -11.81 19.11 -2.73
C ASN A 359 -12.59 17.82 -2.45
N THR A 360 -12.07 16.68 -2.83
CA THR A 360 -12.76 15.39 -2.68
C THR A 360 -11.79 14.24 -2.50
N CYS A 361 -12.22 13.22 -1.76
CA CYS A 361 -11.53 11.93 -1.69
C CYS A 361 -12.54 10.79 -1.88
N TYR A 362 -12.13 9.73 -2.57
CA TYR A 362 -13.02 8.61 -2.91
C TYR A 362 -12.23 7.35 -3.21
N PHE A 363 -12.95 6.22 -3.29
CA PHE A 363 -12.40 4.93 -3.71
C PHE A 363 -12.83 4.57 -5.14
N GLU A 364 -11.86 4.09 -5.93
CA GLU A 364 -12.06 3.47 -7.23
C GLU A 364 -11.76 1.97 -7.13
N PHE A 365 -12.72 1.12 -7.39
CA PHE A 365 -12.57 -0.34 -7.33
C PHE A 365 -12.17 -0.90 -8.68
N GLU A 366 -11.06 -1.64 -8.74
CA GLU A 366 -10.68 -2.44 -9.89
C GLU A 366 -11.49 -3.73 -9.91
N THR A 367 -12.39 -3.85 -10.88
CA THR A 367 -13.24 -5.03 -11.06
C THR A 367 -12.56 -6.09 -11.92
N ARG A 368 -11.58 -5.68 -12.72
CA ARG A 368 -10.91 -6.54 -13.70
C ARG A 368 -9.48 -6.05 -13.95
N SER A 369 -8.52 -6.90 -13.63
CA SER A 369 -7.12 -6.60 -13.85
C SER A 369 -6.72 -6.62 -15.32
N SER A 370 -5.68 -5.87 -15.65
CA SER A 370 -5.09 -5.83 -16.99
C SER A 370 -3.58 -6.06 -16.95
N ASP A 371 -3.03 -6.46 -18.10
CA ASP A 371 -1.59 -6.66 -18.27
C ASP A 371 -1.20 -6.26 -19.70
N SER A 372 0.08 -6.13 -19.93
CA SER A 372 0.63 -5.81 -21.24
C SER A 372 1.21 -7.04 -21.92
N PHE A 373 0.84 -7.24 -23.16
CA PHE A 373 1.42 -8.27 -24.03
C PHE A 373 2.18 -7.60 -25.19
N PHE A 374 3.43 -8.00 -25.40
CA PHE A 374 4.26 -7.50 -26.48
C PHE A 374 4.34 -8.53 -27.61
N MET A 375 3.89 -8.17 -28.81
CA MET A 375 3.87 -9.09 -29.97
C MET A 375 5.25 -9.24 -30.63
N SER A 376 6.09 -8.26 -30.58
CA SER A 376 7.47 -8.27 -31.02
C SER A 376 8.36 -7.78 -29.88
N GLY A 377 9.58 -8.23 -29.80
CA GLY A 377 10.47 -7.96 -28.66
C GLY A 377 10.81 -6.48 -28.38
N ASP A 378 10.11 -5.54 -29.01
CA ASP A 378 10.16 -4.11 -28.74
C ASP A 378 8.86 -3.60 -28.12
N ASN A 379 8.94 -2.46 -27.43
CA ASN A 379 7.81 -1.86 -26.73
C ASN A 379 6.78 -1.19 -27.67
N SER A 380 7.04 -1.13 -28.98
CA SER A 380 6.19 -0.42 -29.95
C SER A 380 4.85 -1.13 -30.23
N ASN A 381 4.80 -2.45 -30.02
CA ASN A 381 3.62 -3.28 -30.27
C ASN A 381 3.00 -3.82 -28.98
N LYS A 382 2.81 -2.93 -28.00
CA LYS A 382 2.13 -3.24 -26.73
C LYS A 382 0.62 -3.38 -26.94
N ILE A 383 0.05 -4.50 -26.54
CA ILE A 383 -1.40 -4.75 -26.50
C ILE A 383 -1.81 -4.94 -25.05
N THR A 384 -2.83 -4.23 -24.60
CA THR A 384 -3.43 -4.47 -23.28
C THR A 384 -4.32 -5.71 -23.35
N VAL A 385 -4.17 -6.61 -22.40
CA VAL A 385 -5.02 -7.78 -22.20
C VAL A 385 -5.73 -7.64 -20.85
N PHE A 386 -7.02 -7.90 -20.85
CA PHE A 386 -7.85 -7.85 -19.65
C PHE A 386 -8.11 -9.26 -19.13
N GLU A 387 -8.28 -9.37 -17.81
CA GLU A 387 -8.68 -10.62 -17.17
C GLU A 387 -9.95 -11.18 -17.79
N LYS A 388 -9.94 -12.49 -18.07
CA LYS A 388 -11.06 -13.21 -18.67
C LYS A 388 -11.91 -13.91 -17.60
N ASN A 389 -13.09 -14.37 -18.00
CA ASN A 389 -14.00 -15.16 -17.18
C ASN A 389 -14.73 -14.38 -16.06
N GLY A 390 -15.03 -13.11 -16.32
CA GLY A 390 -15.86 -12.28 -15.45
C GLY A 390 -15.11 -11.69 -14.25
N ILE A 391 -15.86 -11.01 -13.41
CA ILE A 391 -15.40 -10.37 -12.19
C ILE A 391 -15.27 -11.46 -11.11
N LYS A 392 -14.19 -11.41 -10.31
CA LYS A 392 -13.86 -12.46 -9.32
C LYS A 392 -14.11 -12.04 -7.88
N THR A 393 -14.14 -10.75 -7.63
CA THR A 393 -14.51 -10.19 -6.33
C THR A 393 -16.02 -10.25 -6.18
N GLU A 394 -16.54 -10.81 -5.10
CA GLU A 394 -17.98 -11.04 -4.91
C GLU A 394 -18.75 -9.73 -4.70
N ARG A 395 -18.18 -8.81 -3.92
CA ARG A 395 -18.77 -7.51 -3.58
C ARG A 395 -17.72 -6.42 -3.56
N PHE A 396 -18.13 -5.22 -3.94
CA PHE A 396 -17.38 -3.97 -3.78
C PHE A 396 -18.21 -3.06 -2.88
N GLY A 397 -17.63 -2.50 -1.82
CA GLY A 397 -18.39 -1.72 -0.87
C GLY A 397 -17.58 -0.72 -0.06
N VAL A 398 -18.20 0.43 0.20
CA VAL A 398 -17.66 1.51 1.05
C VAL A 398 -18.68 1.83 2.14
N ARG A 399 -18.19 1.98 3.36
CA ARG A 399 -18.94 2.50 4.50
C ARG A 399 -18.55 3.94 4.76
N TYR A 400 -19.53 4.82 4.86
CA TYR A 400 -19.36 6.24 5.11
C TYR A 400 -19.85 6.55 6.52
N TYR A 401 -18.92 6.87 7.42
CA TYR A 401 -19.18 7.18 8.82
C TYR A 401 -19.11 8.69 9.01
N PRO A 402 -20.23 9.39 9.25
CA PRO A 402 -20.17 10.76 9.74
C PRO A 402 -19.61 10.77 11.16
N VAL A 403 -18.72 11.71 11.43
CA VAL A 403 -18.12 11.94 12.75
C VAL A 403 -18.25 13.42 13.11
N ASP A 404 -18.68 13.70 14.33
CA ASP A 404 -18.80 15.06 14.87
C ASP A 404 -18.05 15.13 16.19
N SER A 405 -17.48 16.30 16.47
CA SER A 405 -16.83 16.56 17.74
C SER A 405 -17.86 16.70 18.86
N ASP A 406 -17.64 16.01 19.98
CA ASP A 406 -18.52 16.03 21.14
C ASP A 406 -18.60 17.39 21.86
N ASN A 407 -17.56 18.21 21.74
CA ASN A 407 -17.40 19.50 22.42
C ASN A 407 -17.54 20.72 21.50
N GLY A 408 -17.73 20.49 20.17
CA GLY A 408 -17.84 21.54 19.16
C GLY A 408 -16.50 22.19 18.77
N GLU A 409 -15.37 21.63 19.21
CA GLU A 409 -14.04 21.99 18.71
C GLU A 409 -13.80 21.35 17.32
N ASP A 410 -12.79 21.81 16.62
CA ASP A 410 -12.41 21.20 15.36
C ASP A 410 -11.95 19.74 15.57
N LEU A 411 -12.36 18.85 14.67
CA LEU A 411 -11.94 17.45 14.71
C LEU A 411 -10.42 17.32 14.53
N ASN A 412 -9.84 16.43 15.33
CA ASN A 412 -8.45 16.01 15.22
C ASN A 412 -8.32 14.78 14.31
N TYR A 413 -7.13 14.50 13.83
CA TYR A 413 -6.82 13.33 13.01
C TYR A 413 -7.12 12.01 13.74
N ALA A 414 -6.93 12.01 15.08
CA ALA A 414 -7.17 10.85 15.92
C ALA A 414 -8.66 10.47 16.02
N ASP A 415 -9.59 11.45 15.89
CA ASP A 415 -11.03 11.18 15.85
C ASP A 415 -11.39 10.33 14.62
N CYS A 416 -10.78 10.64 13.47
CA CYS A 416 -10.95 9.84 12.25
C CYS A 416 -10.28 8.45 12.38
N ALA A 417 -9.13 8.37 13.03
CA ALA A 417 -8.44 7.10 13.29
C ALA A 417 -9.23 6.21 14.25
N GLU A 418 -9.92 6.80 15.23
CA GLU A 418 -10.81 6.07 16.14
C GLU A 418 -11.98 5.42 15.41
N VAL A 419 -12.59 6.11 14.45
CA VAL A 419 -13.66 5.53 13.61
C VAL A 419 -13.16 4.28 12.90
N TYR A 420 -11.97 4.36 12.27
CA TYR A 420 -11.41 3.20 11.57
C TYR A 420 -10.97 2.09 12.54
N ARG A 421 -10.40 2.42 13.68
CA ARG A 421 -10.09 1.46 14.75
C ARG A 421 -11.34 0.74 15.24
N ASN A 422 -12.44 1.47 15.47
CA ASN A 422 -13.74 0.88 15.85
C ASN A 422 -14.30 -0.05 14.75
N TYR A 423 -14.11 0.31 13.47
CA TYR A 423 -14.43 -0.60 12.37
C TYR A 423 -13.61 -1.91 12.45
N LEU A 424 -12.30 -1.84 12.72
CA LEU A 424 -11.45 -3.03 12.89
C LEU A 424 -11.87 -3.89 14.08
N ILE A 425 -12.27 -3.27 15.20
CA ILE A 425 -12.77 -3.96 16.39
C ILE A 425 -14.08 -4.70 16.06
N ASN A 426 -15.04 -3.99 15.51
CA ASN A 426 -16.40 -4.51 15.33
C ASN A 426 -16.52 -5.49 14.16
N ASN A 427 -15.75 -5.30 13.09
CA ASN A 427 -15.90 -6.04 11.85
C ASN A 427 -14.75 -7.01 11.53
N LYS A 428 -13.53 -6.77 12.09
CA LYS A 428 -12.34 -7.58 11.79
C LYS A 428 -11.80 -8.32 13.03
N GLY A 429 -12.28 -7.99 14.25
CA GLY A 429 -11.92 -8.68 15.49
C GLY A 429 -10.63 -8.20 16.14
N LEU A 430 -10.21 -6.95 15.87
CA LEU A 430 -9.08 -6.33 16.58
C LEU A 430 -9.41 -6.22 18.07
N THR A 431 -8.47 -6.63 18.95
CA THR A 431 -8.67 -6.63 20.39
C THR A 431 -7.61 -5.81 21.09
N ALA A 432 -8.02 -5.02 22.10
CA ALA A 432 -7.09 -4.25 22.91
C ALA A 432 -6.14 -5.16 23.71
N LYS A 433 -4.94 -4.67 24.00
CA LYS A 433 -3.99 -5.34 24.87
C LYS A 433 -4.59 -5.55 26.26
N ALA A 434 -4.35 -6.71 26.84
CA ALA A 434 -4.85 -7.02 28.19
C ALA A 434 -4.10 -6.23 29.29
N GLN A 435 -2.86 -5.84 29.01
CA GLN A 435 -1.99 -5.10 29.93
C GLN A 435 -0.90 -4.35 29.16
N ALA A 436 -0.32 -3.34 29.80
CA ALA A 436 0.84 -2.64 29.27
C ALA A 436 2.04 -3.59 29.11
N ASN A 437 2.72 -3.49 27.97
CA ASN A 437 3.97 -4.16 27.71
C ASN A 437 5.14 -3.21 28.01
N LYS A 438 6.30 -3.78 28.33
CA LYS A 438 7.55 -3.01 28.39
C LYS A 438 7.98 -2.64 26.98
N SER A 439 8.75 -1.58 26.87
CA SER A 439 9.39 -1.22 25.59
C SER A 439 10.38 -2.29 25.14
N ASP A 440 10.35 -2.64 23.87
CA ASP A 440 11.29 -3.56 23.22
C ASP A 440 12.18 -2.78 22.23
N LEU A 441 13.46 -3.14 22.14
CA LEU A 441 14.27 -2.82 20.97
C LEU A 441 13.97 -3.85 19.88
N TYR A 442 13.57 -3.40 18.69
CA TYR A 442 13.39 -4.30 17.54
C TYR A 442 14.68 -4.38 16.73
N VAL A 443 15.08 -5.59 16.37
CA VAL A 443 16.30 -5.83 15.58
C VAL A 443 16.01 -6.86 14.50
N ASP A 444 16.28 -6.51 13.26
CA ASP A 444 16.30 -7.46 12.15
C ASP A 444 17.72 -8.04 11.99
N LEU A 445 17.83 -9.36 12.04
CA LEU A 445 19.06 -10.11 11.79
C LEU A 445 18.91 -10.97 10.54
N TYR A 446 20.00 -11.13 9.81
CA TYR A 446 20.06 -11.89 8.56
C TYR A 446 21.10 -13.00 8.71
N GLY A 447 20.65 -14.27 8.61
CA GLY A 447 21.49 -15.44 8.85
C GLY A 447 22.54 -15.64 7.78
N GLY A 448 22.11 -15.84 6.56
CA GLY A 448 23.03 -16.08 5.44
C GLY A 448 22.43 -15.83 4.08
N VAL A 449 23.29 -15.82 3.08
CA VAL A 449 22.95 -15.49 1.68
C VAL A 449 23.73 -16.38 0.72
N MET A 450 23.27 -16.49 -0.50
CA MET A 450 24.06 -17.05 -1.61
C MET A 450 24.91 -15.95 -2.22
N LYS A 451 26.24 -16.14 -2.27
CA LYS A 451 27.19 -15.20 -2.89
C LYS A 451 27.87 -15.84 -4.08
N ASP A 452 27.81 -15.15 -5.21
CA ASP A 452 28.55 -15.51 -6.40
C ASP A 452 30.05 -15.24 -6.18
N THR A 453 30.86 -16.24 -6.40
CA THR A 453 32.31 -16.16 -6.27
C THR A 453 33.00 -16.90 -7.42
N SER A 454 34.26 -16.65 -7.60
CA SER A 454 35.08 -17.33 -8.65
C SER A 454 36.30 -17.98 -8.03
N ILE A 455 36.45 -19.26 -8.25
CA ILE A 455 37.65 -20.00 -7.89
C ILE A 455 38.37 -20.43 -9.17
N LEU A 456 39.55 -19.91 -9.40
CA LEU A 456 40.34 -20.17 -10.63
C LEU A 456 39.60 -19.81 -11.92
N GLY A 457 38.74 -18.76 -11.87
CA GLY A 457 37.94 -18.31 -13.02
C GLY A 457 36.66 -19.13 -13.26
N ILE A 458 36.36 -20.13 -12.42
CA ILE A 458 35.13 -20.91 -12.48
C ILE A 458 34.15 -20.28 -11.53
N PRO A 459 32.95 -19.85 -11.99
CA PRO A 459 31.94 -19.28 -11.10
C PRO A 459 31.32 -20.35 -10.18
N PHE A 460 31.18 -20.01 -8.93
CA PHE A 460 30.49 -20.79 -7.89
C PHE A 460 29.55 -19.90 -7.15
N ASN A 461 28.42 -20.46 -6.72
CA ASN A 461 27.49 -19.80 -5.82
C ASN A 461 27.58 -20.48 -4.45
N LEU A 462 28.06 -19.78 -3.45
CA LEU A 462 28.37 -20.32 -2.12
C LEU A 462 27.46 -19.73 -1.05
N LYS A 463 27.03 -20.57 -0.11
CA LYS A 463 26.39 -20.10 1.13
C LYS A 463 27.38 -19.28 1.93
N THR A 464 27.06 -18.02 2.14
CA THR A 464 27.85 -17.06 2.93
C THR A 464 27.08 -16.73 4.20
N GLU A 465 27.75 -16.77 5.32
CA GLU A 465 27.23 -16.36 6.62
C GLU A 465 27.26 -14.84 6.72
N ILE A 466 26.14 -14.25 7.14
CA ILE A 466 26.01 -12.82 7.46
C ILE A 466 26.03 -12.67 8.98
N THR A 467 25.14 -13.38 9.68
CA THR A 467 25.07 -13.42 11.13
C THR A 467 24.75 -14.84 11.57
N GLY A 468 25.74 -15.60 12.05
CA GLY A 468 25.54 -16.94 12.59
C GLY A 468 24.83 -16.91 13.94
N PHE A 469 24.36 -18.09 14.44
CA PHE A 469 23.61 -18.15 15.69
C PHE A 469 24.42 -17.71 16.92
N ASP A 470 25.70 -18.08 17.00
CA ASP A 470 26.59 -17.61 18.07
C ASP A 470 26.88 -16.10 17.92
N GLN A 471 27.05 -15.58 16.70
CA GLN A 471 27.26 -14.17 16.40
C GLN A 471 26.01 -13.33 16.73
N ALA A 472 24.81 -13.84 16.43
CA ALA A 472 23.56 -13.22 16.87
C ALA A 472 23.49 -13.12 18.40
N SER A 473 23.90 -14.20 19.09
CA SER A 473 24.01 -14.20 20.55
C SER A 473 24.97 -13.14 21.06
N ASP A 474 26.12 -12.95 20.41
CA ASP A 474 27.11 -11.93 20.79
C ASP A 474 26.55 -10.50 20.62
N ILE A 475 25.84 -10.21 19.53
CA ILE A 475 25.17 -8.90 19.32
C ILE A 475 24.17 -8.64 20.45
N LEU A 476 23.34 -9.64 20.80
CA LEU A 476 22.34 -9.49 21.86
C LEU A 476 22.98 -9.29 23.24
N ASP A 477 24.12 -9.93 23.53
CA ASP A 477 24.87 -9.71 24.76
C ASP A 477 25.44 -8.29 24.83
N ILE A 478 25.97 -7.76 23.73
CA ILE A 478 26.47 -6.39 23.66
C ILE A 478 25.33 -5.38 23.92
N LEU A 479 24.16 -5.55 23.31
CA LEU A 479 23.00 -4.71 23.53
C LEU A 479 22.53 -4.77 25.00
N LYS A 480 22.49 -5.97 25.58
CA LYS A 480 22.13 -6.18 26.99
C LYS A 480 23.12 -5.51 27.95
N ASP A 481 24.42 -5.69 27.70
CA ASP A 481 25.48 -5.02 28.46
C ASP A 481 25.40 -3.50 28.31
N GLY A 482 24.94 -3.01 27.16
CA GLY A 482 24.59 -1.61 26.89
C GLY A 482 23.35 -1.11 27.63
N GLY A 483 22.59 -1.99 28.31
CA GLY A 483 21.40 -1.66 29.10
C GLY A 483 20.08 -1.79 28.37
N VAL A 484 20.01 -2.62 27.33
CA VAL A 484 18.76 -2.99 26.66
C VAL A 484 18.16 -4.20 27.36
N ASP A 485 17.05 -3.98 28.08
CA ASP A 485 16.41 -5.02 28.90
C ASP A 485 15.54 -5.99 28.08
N ASN A 486 14.85 -5.50 27.04
CA ASN A 486 13.94 -6.31 26.23
C ASN A 486 14.25 -6.10 24.75
N ILE A 487 14.33 -7.21 24.00
CA ILE A 487 14.66 -7.20 22.57
C ILE A 487 13.70 -8.14 21.84
N THR A 488 13.11 -7.65 20.74
CA THR A 488 12.39 -8.49 19.77
C THR A 488 13.23 -8.58 18.51
N VAL A 489 13.64 -9.81 18.16
CA VAL A 489 14.52 -10.10 17.02
C VAL A 489 13.74 -10.78 15.92
N ASN A 490 13.67 -10.19 14.75
CA ASN A 490 13.22 -10.85 13.53
C ASN A 490 14.45 -11.46 12.83
N TYR A 491 14.58 -12.79 12.89
CA TYR A 491 15.74 -13.48 12.35
C TYR A 491 15.43 -14.16 11.02
N ASN A 492 15.95 -13.58 9.96
CA ASN A 492 15.70 -13.94 8.58
C ASN A 492 16.78 -14.89 8.03
N ASP A 493 16.46 -15.68 7.00
CA ASP A 493 17.36 -16.56 6.23
C ASP A 493 18.29 -17.44 7.06
N TRP A 494 17.68 -18.14 8.03
CA TRP A 494 18.36 -18.99 8.99
C TRP A 494 18.34 -20.49 8.64
N THR A 495 17.50 -20.90 7.66
CA THR A 495 17.43 -22.30 7.22
C THR A 495 18.33 -22.57 6.02
N ASN A 496 18.57 -23.84 5.73
CA ASN A 496 19.33 -24.22 4.55
C ASN A 496 18.66 -23.85 3.23
N ASP A 497 17.36 -23.80 3.19
CA ASP A 497 16.58 -23.54 1.99
C ASP A 497 16.23 -22.05 1.85
N SER A 498 15.96 -21.31 2.96
CA SER A 498 15.76 -19.86 2.92
C SER A 498 17.01 -19.12 2.41
N ILE A 499 18.22 -19.48 2.89
CA ILE A 499 19.50 -18.94 2.38
C ILE A 499 19.63 -19.08 0.85
N LYS A 500 18.93 -20.05 0.25
CA LYS A 500 18.96 -20.30 -1.21
C LYS A 500 17.76 -19.68 -1.95
N ASN A 501 16.99 -18.84 -1.28
CA ASN A 501 15.73 -18.34 -1.83
C ASN A 501 14.82 -19.47 -2.35
N LYS A 502 14.66 -20.53 -1.55
CA LYS A 502 13.72 -21.63 -1.82
C LYS A 502 12.60 -21.59 -0.81
N ILE A 503 11.46 -22.13 -1.20
CA ILE A 503 10.37 -22.32 -0.25
C ILE A 503 10.85 -23.25 0.87
N SER A 504 10.80 -22.76 2.10
CA SER A 504 11.27 -23.38 3.34
C SER A 504 10.12 -23.44 4.34
N THR A 505 9.61 -24.62 4.61
CA THR A 505 8.47 -24.83 5.53
C THR A 505 8.85 -25.62 6.77
N GLU A 506 10.08 -26.16 6.80
CA GLU A 506 10.60 -26.97 7.92
C GLU A 506 11.57 -26.18 8.78
N VAL A 507 11.47 -26.32 10.10
CA VAL A 507 12.44 -25.83 11.08
C VAL A 507 13.73 -26.66 10.91
N SER A 508 14.65 -26.16 10.09
CA SER A 508 15.90 -26.83 9.76
C SER A 508 17.09 -25.87 9.80
N PRO A 509 17.61 -25.55 11.01
CA PRO A 509 18.69 -24.59 11.19
C PRO A 509 19.92 -24.91 10.34
N SER A 510 20.46 -23.90 9.63
CA SER A 510 21.57 -24.09 8.72
C SER A 510 22.86 -24.48 9.48
N GLY A 511 23.48 -25.57 9.03
CA GLY A 511 24.80 -25.96 9.57
C GLY A 511 25.89 -24.92 9.28
N LYS A 512 25.70 -24.05 8.25
CA LYS A 512 26.63 -22.95 7.97
C LYS A 512 26.59 -21.87 9.06
N LEU A 513 25.45 -21.73 9.75
CA LEU A 513 25.21 -20.74 10.81
C LEU A 513 25.43 -21.29 12.23
N GLY A 514 25.92 -22.50 12.38
CA GLY A 514 26.14 -23.15 13.67
C GLY A 514 25.26 -24.38 13.92
N GLY A 515 24.23 -24.64 13.11
CA GLY A 515 23.33 -25.78 13.18
C GLY A 515 22.39 -25.77 14.38
N SER A 516 21.62 -26.86 14.57
CA SER A 516 20.53 -26.92 15.55
C SER A 516 20.94 -26.60 16.98
N SER A 517 22.11 -27.06 17.42
CA SER A 517 22.55 -26.83 18.82
C SER A 517 22.82 -25.37 19.14
N ALA A 518 23.35 -24.58 18.17
CA ALA A 518 23.56 -23.15 18.35
C ALA A 518 22.24 -22.40 18.24
N PHE A 519 21.36 -22.84 17.35
CA PHE A 519 20.00 -22.30 17.21
C PHE A 519 19.19 -22.48 18.51
N ASP A 520 19.18 -23.69 19.09
CA ASP A 520 18.46 -23.98 20.35
C ASP A 520 18.95 -23.09 21.50
N LYS A 521 20.28 -22.86 21.57
CA LYS A 521 20.85 -21.93 22.58
C LYS A 521 20.38 -20.49 22.36
N LEU A 522 20.34 -20.03 21.10
CA LEU A 522 19.88 -18.69 20.76
C LEU A 522 18.41 -18.49 21.15
N ILE A 523 17.52 -19.41 20.73
CA ILE A 523 16.08 -19.35 21.03
C ILE A 523 15.79 -19.37 22.54
N SER A 524 16.59 -20.10 23.32
CA SER A 524 16.41 -20.25 24.78
C SER A 524 17.28 -19.32 25.63
N LYS A 525 17.82 -18.25 25.00
CA LYS A 525 18.86 -17.42 25.64
C LYS A 525 18.37 -16.64 26.86
N ASP A 526 17.25 -15.94 26.72
CA ASP A 526 16.67 -15.10 27.80
C ASP A 526 15.19 -14.88 27.52
N ASP A 527 14.34 -14.94 28.54
CA ASP A 527 12.89 -14.74 28.44
C ASP A 527 12.50 -13.30 27.97
N ASN A 528 13.40 -12.33 28.14
CA ASN A 528 13.22 -10.95 27.68
C ASN A 528 13.73 -10.72 26.25
N MET A 529 14.29 -11.75 25.61
CA MET A 529 14.75 -11.74 24.23
C MET A 529 13.83 -12.62 23.39
N LYS A 530 12.87 -12.00 22.70
CA LYS A 530 11.95 -12.70 21.80
C LYS A 530 12.62 -12.90 20.45
N ILE A 531 13.09 -14.12 20.19
CA ILE A 531 13.65 -14.46 18.89
C ILE A 531 12.52 -14.99 18.01
N VAL A 532 12.28 -14.34 16.89
CA VAL A 532 11.29 -14.73 15.89
C VAL A 532 12.02 -15.29 14.67
N PRO A 533 12.13 -16.60 14.52
CA PRO A 533 12.72 -17.20 13.33
C PRO A 533 11.71 -17.06 12.17
N SER A 534 11.91 -16.08 11.32
CA SER A 534 11.02 -15.80 10.20
C SER A 534 11.40 -16.58 8.95
N MET A 535 10.39 -16.97 8.16
CA MET A 535 10.58 -17.61 6.86
C MET A 535 9.78 -16.87 5.79
N ASN A 536 10.48 -16.27 4.84
CA ASN A 536 9.85 -15.59 3.71
C ASN A 536 9.69 -16.55 2.53
N ASN A 537 8.48 -17.05 2.32
CA ASN A 537 8.14 -18.01 1.27
C ASN A 537 7.38 -17.37 0.09
N PHE A 538 7.47 -16.06 -0.08
CA PHE A 538 6.73 -15.31 -1.11
C PHE A 538 7.29 -15.49 -2.52
N LYS A 539 8.61 -15.66 -2.65
CA LYS A 539 9.34 -15.83 -3.91
C LYS A 539 10.33 -17.01 -3.81
N MET A 540 10.79 -17.51 -4.97
CA MET A 540 11.79 -18.58 -5.04
C MET A 540 12.69 -18.43 -6.28
N ASP A 541 13.99 -18.62 -6.11
CA ASP A 541 14.96 -18.66 -7.20
C ASP A 541 14.92 -20.01 -7.91
N SER A 542 14.80 -21.08 -7.13
CA SER A 542 14.71 -22.45 -7.63
C SER A 542 13.70 -23.27 -6.83
N GLY A 543 13.20 -24.34 -7.46
CA GLY A 543 12.23 -25.22 -6.83
C GLY A 543 12.78 -26.02 -5.66
N SER A 544 11.91 -26.36 -4.71
CA SER A 544 12.11 -27.34 -3.67
C SER A 544 11.08 -28.46 -3.74
N TRP A 545 11.17 -29.45 -2.85
CA TRP A 545 10.18 -30.55 -2.83
C TRP A 545 8.78 -30.00 -2.52
N GLY A 546 7.80 -30.33 -3.34
CA GLY A 546 6.42 -29.80 -3.23
C GLY A 546 6.20 -28.45 -3.90
N TYR A 547 7.27 -27.70 -4.18
CA TYR A 547 7.24 -26.33 -4.71
C TYR A 547 8.16 -26.15 -5.92
N MET A 548 7.79 -26.81 -7.03
CA MET A 548 8.57 -26.76 -8.28
C MET A 548 8.25 -25.45 -9.02
N THR A 549 9.26 -24.70 -9.49
CA THR A 549 9.05 -23.42 -10.19
C THR A 549 8.10 -23.53 -11.38
N LEU A 550 8.10 -24.65 -12.11
CA LEU A 550 7.21 -24.84 -13.27
C LEU A 550 5.72 -24.95 -12.90
N THR A 551 5.39 -25.43 -11.70
CA THR A 551 4.01 -25.72 -11.27
C THR A 551 3.54 -24.86 -10.11
N SER A 552 4.46 -24.13 -9.49
CA SER A 552 4.18 -23.31 -8.28
C SER A 552 4.45 -21.83 -8.49
N THR A 553 4.68 -21.39 -9.73
CA THR A 553 4.81 -19.96 -10.05
C THR A 553 3.46 -19.40 -10.44
N ALA A 554 3.09 -18.24 -9.91
CA ALA A 554 1.90 -17.49 -10.26
C ALA A 554 1.91 -17.10 -11.75
N ILE A 555 0.75 -17.08 -12.37
CA ILE A 555 0.54 -16.77 -13.78
C ILE A 555 -0.06 -15.36 -13.92
N ARG A 556 0.48 -14.56 -14.82
CA ARG A 556 0.03 -13.21 -15.15
C ARG A 556 -1.22 -13.24 -16.04
N VAL A 557 -1.93 -12.11 -16.14
CA VAL A 557 -3.08 -11.93 -17.05
C VAL A 557 -2.68 -12.20 -18.51
N SER A 558 -1.45 -11.84 -18.90
CA SER A 558 -0.86 -12.16 -20.21
C SER A 558 -0.52 -13.65 -20.42
N ASN A 559 -0.77 -14.51 -19.44
CA ASN A 559 -0.45 -15.94 -19.42
C ASN A 559 1.08 -16.22 -19.38
N ALA A 560 1.89 -15.26 -18.96
CA ALA A 560 3.31 -15.45 -18.65
C ALA A 560 3.49 -15.86 -17.18
N TYR A 561 4.61 -16.51 -16.84
CA TYR A 561 5.01 -16.74 -15.45
C TYR A 561 5.35 -15.41 -14.78
N SER A 562 4.88 -15.22 -13.55
CA SER A 562 5.21 -14.05 -12.75
C SER A 562 6.60 -14.19 -12.16
N ARG A 563 7.48 -13.28 -12.57
CA ARG A 563 8.85 -13.22 -12.06
C ARG A 563 9.15 -11.79 -11.61
N GLN A 564 9.87 -11.68 -10.51
CA GLN A 564 10.40 -10.41 -10.01
C GLN A 564 11.77 -10.18 -10.64
N SER A 565 12.02 -8.98 -11.15
CA SER A 565 13.37 -8.59 -11.56
C SER A 565 14.03 -7.88 -10.37
N SER A 566 15.25 -8.28 -10.03
CA SER A 566 16.12 -7.48 -9.18
C SER A 566 16.46 -6.18 -9.93
N TYR A 567 16.58 -5.10 -9.19
CA TYR A 567 16.89 -3.79 -9.76
C TYR A 567 18.17 -3.27 -9.11
N SER A 568 19.11 -2.83 -9.93
CA SER A 568 20.31 -2.18 -9.44
C SER A 568 20.09 -0.68 -9.31
N PRO A 569 20.02 -0.14 -8.08
CA PRO A 569 19.88 1.31 -7.86
C PRO A 569 21.07 2.09 -8.45
N ALA A 570 22.28 1.52 -8.37
CA ALA A 570 23.51 2.15 -8.85
C ALA A 570 23.51 2.37 -10.36
N PHE A 571 22.92 1.46 -11.14
CA PHE A 571 22.88 1.54 -12.60
C PHE A 571 21.52 1.99 -13.15
N GLY A 572 20.50 2.10 -12.31
CA GLY A 572 19.15 2.50 -12.71
C GLY A 572 18.48 1.50 -13.66
N VAL A 573 18.83 0.23 -13.63
CA VAL A 573 18.31 -0.81 -14.55
C VAL A 573 17.95 -2.10 -13.81
N ALA A 574 17.03 -2.86 -14.39
CA ALA A 574 16.76 -4.21 -13.93
C ALA A 574 17.98 -5.12 -14.17
N GLU A 575 18.38 -5.87 -13.17
CA GLU A 575 19.50 -6.79 -13.26
C GLU A 575 19.18 -7.94 -14.21
N LYS A 576 20.18 -8.31 -15.01
CA LYS A 576 20.06 -9.43 -15.94
C LYS A 576 20.46 -10.73 -15.22
N GLY A 577 19.58 -11.71 -15.23
CA GLY A 577 19.93 -13.08 -14.87
C GLY A 577 19.24 -13.63 -13.62
N VAL A 578 18.87 -12.81 -12.63
CA VAL A 578 18.15 -13.27 -11.46
C VAL A 578 16.72 -12.72 -11.49
N SER A 579 15.76 -13.61 -11.61
CA SER A 579 14.35 -13.25 -11.65
C SER A 579 13.57 -14.30 -10.83
N PRO A 580 13.53 -14.12 -9.49
CA PRO A 580 12.80 -15.04 -8.63
C PRO A 580 11.35 -15.16 -9.09
N ALA A 581 10.84 -16.37 -9.01
CA ALA A 581 9.46 -16.68 -9.33
C ALA A 581 8.56 -16.35 -8.14
N LEU A 582 7.43 -15.69 -8.35
CA LEU A 582 6.42 -15.52 -7.30
C LEU A 582 5.72 -16.86 -7.04
N LEU A 583 5.64 -17.26 -5.79
CA LEU A 583 4.85 -18.43 -5.42
C LEU A 583 3.36 -18.16 -5.70
N THR A 584 2.68 -19.14 -6.35
CA THR A 584 1.25 -19.03 -6.60
C THR A 584 0.46 -19.01 -5.28
N PRO A 585 -0.50 -18.08 -5.10
CA PRO A 585 -1.39 -18.05 -3.92
C PRO A 585 -2.10 -19.38 -3.63
N ASN A 586 -2.28 -20.22 -4.63
CA ASN A 586 -2.87 -21.57 -4.47
C ASN A 586 -2.00 -22.53 -3.64
N LYS A 587 -0.78 -22.12 -3.28
CA LYS A 587 0.13 -22.85 -2.39
C LYS A 587 0.24 -22.26 -0.98
N TYR A 588 -0.32 -21.06 -0.74
CA TYR A 588 -0.17 -20.34 0.53
C TYR A 588 -0.74 -21.14 1.71
N SER A 589 -1.94 -21.70 1.56
CA SER A 589 -2.53 -22.55 2.62
C SER A 589 -1.62 -23.73 3.01
N ASN A 590 -0.93 -24.35 2.04
CA ASN A 590 0.02 -25.42 2.32
C ASN A 590 1.23 -24.88 3.08
N VAL A 591 1.80 -23.75 2.63
CA VAL A 591 2.96 -23.10 3.29
C VAL A 591 2.63 -22.78 4.74
N PHE A 592 1.50 -22.09 5.00
CA PHE A 592 1.07 -21.76 6.36
C PHE A 592 0.88 -23.00 7.23
N THR A 593 0.24 -24.05 6.69
CA THR A 593 0.00 -25.29 7.43
C THR A 593 1.31 -26.00 7.75
N GLU A 594 2.17 -26.23 6.76
CA GLU A 594 3.44 -26.93 6.93
C GLU A 594 4.38 -26.18 7.89
N MET A 595 4.50 -24.86 7.75
CA MET A 595 5.28 -24.04 8.68
C MET A 595 4.75 -24.15 10.11
N LEU A 596 3.43 -23.95 10.29
CA LEU A 596 2.81 -23.96 11.60
C LEU A 596 2.93 -25.33 12.28
N GLU A 597 2.79 -26.45 11.55
CA GLU A 597 3.02 -27.80 12.05
C GLU A 597 4.49 -27.96 12.48
N SER A 598 5.45 -27.55 11.64
CA SER A 598 6.87 -27.67 11.94
C SER A 598 7.28 -26.85 13.18
N TYR A 599 6.79 -25.59 13.30
CA TYR A 599 7.06 -24.74 14.47
C TYR A 599 6.45 -25.31 15.76
N THR A 600 5.24 -25.86 15.66
CA THR A 600 4.55 -26.47 16.81
C THR A 600 5.27 -27.76 17.28
N ASP A 601 5.72 -28.60 16.34
CA ASP A 601 6.46 -29.84 16.64
C ASP A 601 7.80 -29.55 17.33
N GLU A 602 8.50 -28.50 16.93
CA GLU A 602 9.75 -28.02 17.55
C GLU A 602 9.50 -27.12 18.77
N LYS A 603 8.23 -26.86 19.14
CA LYS A 603 7.81 -26.06 20.31
C LYS A 603 8.31 -24.62 20.27
N LEU A 604 8.43 -24.04 19.12
CA LEU A 604 8.72 -22.61 18.97
C LEU A 604 7.51 -21.78 19.41
N THR A 605 7.77 -20.69 20.11
CA THR A 605 6.75 -19.79 20.67
C THR A 605 6.52 -18.54 19.84
N SER A 606 7.29 -18.36 18.78
CA SER A 606 7.24 -17.20 17.87
C SER A 606 7.37 -17.62 16.42
N ILE A 607 6.68 -16.92 15.52
CA ILE A 607 6.65 -17.17 14.08
C ILE A 607 6.53 -15.87 13.30
N GLY A 608 7.24 -15.76 12.17
CA GLY A 608 7.10 -14.69 11.17
C GLY A 608 6.99 -15.28 9.77
N PHE A 609 6.14 -14.66 8.94
CA PHE A 609 5.84 -15.14 7.58
C PHE A 609 6.42 -14.24 6.47
N GLY A 610 7.25 -13.25 6.83
CA GLY A 610 7.88 -12.33 5.88
C GLY A 610 6.84 -11.53 5.06
N ASP A 611 7.02 -11.46 3.75
CA ASP A 611 6.27 -10.62 2.82
C ASP A 611 4.74 -10.84 2.78
N TYR A 612 4.22 -11.91 3.36
CA TYR A 612 2.76 -12.20 3.32
C TYR A 612 1.91 -11.16 4.05
N SER A 613 2.47 -10.44 5.02
CA SER A 613 1.77 -9.38 5.75
C SER A 613 1.55 -8.11 4.95
N THR A 614 2.41 -7.85 3.95
CA THR A 614 2.43 -6.59 3.19
C THR A 614 2.17 -6.75 1.70
N LYS A 615 2.52 -7.91 1.09
CA LYS A 615 2.41 -8.12 -0.35
C LYS A 615 1.21 -8.99 -0.70
N LEU A 616 0.32 -8.44 -1.50
CA LEU A 616 -0.90 -9.12 -1.93
C LEU A 616 -0.91 -9.28 -3.46
N VAL A 617 -1.02 -10.53 -3.92
CA VAL A 617 -0.93 -10.90 -5.34
C VAL A 617 -2.07 -11.80 -5.78
N SER A 618 -2.24 -11.90 -7.08
CA SER A 618 -3.21 -12.80 -7.74
C SER A 618 -2.50 -13.98 -8.43
N ASP A 619 -3.29 -14.91 -8.93
CA ASP A 619 -2.87 -15.90 -9.92
C ASP A 619 -3.95 -16.03 -11.01
N TYR A 620 -3.61 -15.70 -12.23
CA TYR A 620 -4.52 -15.74 -13.38
C TYR A 620 -4.44 -17.07 -14.15
N SER A 621 -4.02 -18.14 -13.49
CA SER A 621 -3.96 -19.47 -14.10
C SER A 621 -5.35 -19.93 -14.56
N LYS A 622 -5.41 -20.64 -15.70
CA LYS A 622 -6.69 -21.08 -16.28
C LYS A 622 -7.41 -22.16 -15.49
N LYS A 623 -6.67 -22.96 -14.74
CA LYS A 623 -7.24 -24.10 -14.01
C LYS A 623 -7.75 -23.73 -12.62
N ASP A 624 -7.00 -22.91 -11.91
CA ASP A 624 -7.27 -22.53 -10.54
C ASP A 624 -6.81 -21.08 -10.31
N PRO A 625 -7.59 -20.09 -10.79
CA PRO A 625 -7.26 -18.68 -10.59
C PRO A 625 -7.47 -18.29 -9.11
N SER A 626 -6.60 -17.40 -8.62
CA SER A 626 -6.75 -16.78 -7.32
C SER A 626 -6.80 -15.27 -7.47
N SER A 627 -7.93 -14.66 -7.13
CA SER A 627 -8.06 -13.21 -7.04
C SER A 627 -7.30 -12.67 -5.82
N ARG A 628 -6.99 -11.38 -5.80
CA ARG A 628 -6.42 -10.72 -4.62
C ARG A 628 -7.29 -10.93 -3.37
N SER A 629 -8.62 -10.87 -3.50
CA SER A 629 -9.55 -11.12 -2.39
C SER A 629 -9.43 -12.55 -1.84
N LYS A 630 -9.37 -13.55 -2.73
CA LYS A 630 -9.15 -14.95 -2.31
C LYS A 630 -7.78 -15.12 -1.64
N THR A 631 -6.75 -14.49 -2.18
CA THR A 631 -5.40 -14.52 -1.60
C THR A 631 -5.38 -13.86 -0.22
N MET A 632 -5.99 -12.69 -0.07
CA MET A 632 -6.11 -11.97 1.20
C MET A 632 -6.77 -12.86 2.27
N ASN A 633 -7.89 -13.49 1.94
CA ASN A 633 -8.58 -14.41 2.87
C ASN A 633 -7.68 -15.60 3.25
N THR A 634 -6.93 -16.16 2.30
CA THR A 634 -5.98 -17.25 2.60
C THR A 634 -4.85 -16.81 3.56
N VAL A 635 -4.35 -15.58 3.38
CA VAL A 635 -3.35 -15.01 4.29
C VAL A 635 -3.95 -14.78 5.67
N VAL A 636 -5.14 -14.20 5.75
CA VAL A 636 -5.88 -14.00 7.01
C VAL A 636 -6.07 -15.32 7.76
N ASP A 637 -6.51 -16.38 7.06
CA ASP A 637 -6.69 -17.71 7.65
C ASP A 637 -5.36 -18.28 8.19
N GLY A 638 -4.25 -18.04 7.49
CA GLY A 638 -2.91 -18.43 7.91
C GLY A 638 -2.46 -17.72 9.20
N TYR A 639 -2.58 -16.40 9.26
CA TYR A 639 -2.25 -15.61 10.46
C TYR A 639 -3.18 -15.93 11.64
N LYS A 640 -4.47 -16.10 11.39
CA LYS A 640 -5.45 -16.54 12.40
C LYS A 640 -5.06 -17.89 12.98
N SER A 641 -4.76 -18.87 12.13
CA SER A 641 -4.34 -20.22 12.59
C SER A 641 -3.05 -20.17 13.40
N ALA A 642 -2.13 -19.26 13.07
CA ALA A 642 -0.91 -19.04 13.82
C ALA A 642 -1.21 -18.42 15.19
N SER A 643 -2.05 -17.40 15.27
CA SER A 643 -2.42 -16.71 16.52
C SER A 643 -3.13 -17.62 17.53
N GLU A 644 -3.79 -18.69 17.05
CA GLU A 644 -4.43 -19.68 17.92
C GLU A 644 -3.45 -20.69 18.55
N LYS A 645 -2.21 -20.83 18.01
CA LYS A 645 -1.27 -21.89 18.40
C LYS A 645 0.09 -21.37 18.88
N ILE A 646 0.50 -20.18 18.43
CA ILE A 646 1.80 -19.56 18.70
C ILE A 646 1.55 -18.24 19.46
N SER A 647 2.29 -18.03 20.54
CA SER A 647 2.10 -16.87 21.43
C SER A 647 2.57 -15.55 20.83
N THR A 648 3.58 -15.56 19.96
CA THR A 648 4.10 -14.39 19.27
C THR A 648 3.97 -14.57 17.76
N VAL A 649 3.05 -13.87 17.14
CA VAL A 649 2.92 -13.79 15.69
C VAL A 649 3.43 -12.44 15.24
N PHE A 650 4.52 -12.46 14.49
CA PHE A 650 5.24 -11.27 14.05
C PHE A 650 4.93 -10.94 12.58
N ALA A 651 4.83 -9.66 12.28
CA ALA A 651 4.71 -9.14 10.93
C ALA A 651 5.79 -8.09 10.65
N ASP A 652 6.48 -8.24 9.53
CA ASP A 652 7.41 -7.26 8.98
C ASP A 652 6.63 -6.30 8.07
N GLY A 653 6.15 -5.18 8.66
CA GLY A 653 5.06 -4.39 8.11
C GLY A 653 3.72 -5.13 8.15
N ALA A 654 2.59 -4.43 8.20
CA ALA A 654 1.29 -5.08 8.24
C ALA A 654 0.22 -4.28 7.49
N ASN A 655 -0.40 -4.90 6.49
CA ASN A 655 -1.69 -4.45 5.98
C ASN A 655 -2.77 -4.67 7.05
N SER A 656 -3.78 -3.81 7.09
CA SER A 656 -4.78 -3.84 8.16
C SER A 656 -5.54 -5.16 8.31
N TYR A 657 -5.60 -5.98 7.26
CA TYR A 657 -6.30 -7.28 7.32
C TYR A 657 -5.59 -8.34 8.20
N VAL A 658 -4.28 -8.19 8.51
CA VAL A 658 -3.57 -9.11 9.42
C VAL A 658 -3.49 -8.59 10.86
N LEU A 659 -3.74 -7.29 11.10
CA LEU A 659 -3.60 -6.66 12.44
C LEU A 659 -4.34 -7.40 13.57
N PRO A 660 -5.54 -7.96 13.37
CA PRO A 660 -6.23 -8.70 14.43
C PRO A 660 -5.53 -9.98 14.91
N TYR A 661 -4.55 -10.47 14.17
CA TYR A 661 -3.92 -11.77 14.37
C TYR A 661 -2.42 -11.70 14.64
N VAL A 662 -1.84 -10.50 14.73
CA VAL A 662 -0.43 -10.27 15.04
C VAL A 662 -0.27 -9.69 16.43
N THR A 663 0.83 -10.04 17.09
CA THR A 663 1.20 -9.47 18.40
C THR A 663 2.20 -8.33 18.25
N ASN A 664 3.09 -8.43 17.27
CA ASN A 664 4.17 -7.50 17.03
C ASN A 664 4.29 -7.15 15.55
N VAL A 665 4.48 -5.88 15.25
CA VAL A 665 4.71 -5.37 13.90
C VAL A 665 5.97 -4.52 13.89
N SER A 666 6.95 -4.86 13.06
CA SER A 666 8.06 -3.95 12.72
C SER A 666 7.76 -3.19 11.43
N ASN A 667 8.66 -2.33 11.01
CA ASN A 667 8.56 -1.59 9.75
C ASN A 667 7.25 -0.77 9.59
N VAL A 668 6.67 -0.28 10.70
CA VAL A 668 5.57 0.68 10.65
C VAL A 668 6.12 2.03 10.17
N PRO A 669 5.66 2.57 9.03
CA PRO A 669 6.23 3.80 8.50
C PRO A 669 5.97 4.99 9.42
N VAL A 670 6.94 5.89 9.55
CA VAL A 670 6.81 7.17 10.25
C VAL A 670 6.72 8.35 9.29
N TYR A 671 6.81 8.08 8.01
CA TYR A 671 6.68 9.04 6.89
C TYR A 671 5.59 8.62 5.93
N SER A 672 5.08 9.58 5.16
CA SER A 672 4.36 9.34 3.91
C SER A 672 5.32 9.27 2.71
N SER A 673 4.76 9.15 1.51
CA SER A 673 5.54 9.22 0.25
C SER A 673 6.00 10.64 -0.09
N GLY A 674 5.46 11.67 0.57
CA GLY A 674 5.74 13.06 0.25
C GLY A 674 5.25 13.48 -1.14
N PHE A 675 4.06 13.02 -1.56
CA PHE A 675 3.47 13.47 -2.81
C PHE A 675 3.30 14.99 -2.82
N ASN A 676 3.58 15.62 -3.96
CA ASN A 676 3.52 17.08 -4.07
C ASN A 676 2.16 17.69 -3.69
N VAL A 677 1.08 16.91 -3.80
CA VAL A 677 -0.28 17.34 -3.43
C VAL A 677 -0.50 17.32 -1.92
N THR A 678 0.26 16.52 -1.14
CA THR A 678 0.14 16.45 0.33
C THR A 678 0.83 17.63 1.00
N ASP A 679 0.38 18.01 2.19
CA ASP A 679 0.88 19.17 2.93
C ASP A 679 1.81 18.78 4.08
N PHE A 680 1.53 17.68 4.76
CA PHE A 680 2.35 17.14 5.84
C PHE A 680 1.92 15.72 6.25
N ASP A 681 2.80 15.04 6.97
CA ASP A 681 2.61 13.69 7.48
C ASP A 681 1.93 13.69 8.85
N ILE A 682 1.15 12.65 9.12
CA ILE A 682 0.58 12.36 10.43
C ILE A 682 0.77 10.87 10.75
N PRO A 683 0.88 10.47 12.03
CA PRO A 683 1.00 9.08 12.42
C PRO A 683 -0.38 8.37 12.47
N PHE A 684 -1.16 8.45 11.39
CA PHE A 684 -2.51 7.90 11.34
C PHE A 684 -2.53 6.38 11.55
N TYR A 685 -1.56 5.67 10.97
CA TYR A 685 -1.42 4.23 11.18
C TYR A 685 -1.24 3.92 12.67
N GLN A 686 -0.32 4.63 13.35
CA GLN A 686 -0.06 4.48 14.78
C GLN A 686 -1.27 4.85 15.64
N MET A 687 -2.00 5.93 15.28
CA MET A 687 -3.25 6.30 15.95
C MET A 687 -4.27 5.18 15.92
N VAL A 688 -4.34 4.41 14.84
CA VAL A 688 -5.25 3.26 14.71
C VAL A 688 -4.85 2.10 15.62
N ILE A 689 -3.57 1.75 15.69
CA ILE A 689 -3.11 0.49 16.32
C ILE A 689 -2.57 0.63 17.73
N HIS A 690 -2.26 1.85 18.20
CA HIS A 690 -1.69 2.05 19.54
C HIS A 690 -2.67 1.57 20.62
N GLY A 691 -2.16 0.81 21.59
CA GLY A 691 -2.96 0.14 22.60
C GLY A 691 -3.52 -1.24 22.20
N TYR A 692 -3.35 -1.64 20.93
CA TYR A 692 -3.86 -2.92 20.39
C TYR A 692 -2.73 -3.86 19.96
N VAL A 693 -1.72 -3.37 19.27
CA VAL A 693 -0.60 -4.15 18.74
C VAL A 693 0.71 -3.51 19.20
N ASP A 694 1.73 -4.32 19.53
CA ASP A 694 3.08 -3.81 19.74
C ASP A 694 3.73 -3.50 18.40
N TYR A 695 4.33 -2.32 18.25
CA TYR A 695 4.88 -1.92 16.96
C TYR A 695 6.18 -1.11 17.08
N ALA A 696 7.00 -1.23 16.07
CA ALA A 696 8.23 -0.46 15.89
C ALA A 696 8.26 0.25 14.53
N SER A 697 8.99 1.33 14.48
CA SER A 697 9.22 2.11 13.25
C SER A 697 9.97 1.32 12.16
N THR A 698 10.15 1.93 11.01
CA THR A 698 11.17 1.50 10.03
C THR A 698 12.57 1.56 10.65
N PRO A 699 13.55 0.75 10.17
CA PRO A 699 14.90 0.75 10.73
C PRO A 699 15.52 2.14 10.70
N ILE A 700 15.93 2.64 11.87
CA ILE A 700 16.52 3.98 12.02
C ILE A 700 17.79 4.10 11.18
N ASN A 701 18.64 3.09 11.22
CA ASN A 701 19.89 3.08 10.45
C ASN A 701 19.74 2.86 8.94
N LYS A 702 18.54 2.56 8.46
CA LYS A 702 18.22 2.49 7.02
C LYS A 702 17.76 3.83 6.45
N SER A 703 17.35 4.75 7.31
CA SER A 703 16.87 6.07 6.91
C SER A 703 18.02 6.96 6.42
N SER A 704 17.74 7.80 5.44
CA SER A 704 18.66 8.86 5.03
C SER A 704 18.82 9.95 6.10
N ASN A 705 17.88 10.04 7.04
CA ASN A 705 17.92 10.92 8.21
C ASN A 705 17.53 10.11 9.46
N SER A 706 18.53 9.43 10.04
CA SER A 706 18.37 8.57 11.22
C SER A 706 17.83 9.35 12.42
N ASP A 707 18.31 10.59 12.62
CA ASP A 707 17.94 11.44 13.73
C ASP A 707 16.47 11.83 13.67
N GLU A 708 15.97 12.25 12.50
CA GLU A 708 14.55 12.57 12.33
C GLU A 708 13.67 11.33 12.45
N THR A 709 14.10 10.20 11.91
CA THR A 709 13.35 8.93 12.04
C THR A 709 13.20 8.53 13.51
N PHE A 710 14.24 8.68 14.32
CA PHE A 710 14.18 8.46 15.76
C PHE A 710 13.18 9.39 16.45
N LEU A 711 13.25 10.69 16.17
CA LEU A 711 12.35 11.68 16.79
C LEU A 711 10.89 11.48 16.38
N LEU A 712 10.62 11.14 15.13
CA LEU A 712 9.28 10.80 14.64
C LEU A 712 8.77 9.49 15.23
N SER A 713 9.65 8.49 15.41
CA SER A 713 9.30 7.23 16.09
C SER A 713 8.82 7.52 17.51
N LEU A 714 9.57 8.33 18.26
CA LEU A 714 9.19 8.72 19.62
C LEU A 714 7.86 9.50 19.66
N ALA A 715 7.69 10.47 18.73
CA ALA A 715 6.48 11.29 18.66
C ALA A 715 5.23 10.49 18.29
N SER A 716 5.38 9.39 17.52
CA SER A 716 4.28 8.51 17.12
C SER A 716 4.01 7.35 18.08
N GLY A 717 4.75 7.25 19.19
CA GLY A 717 4.64 6.14 20.15
C GLY A 717 5.23 4.82 19.63
N SER A 718 6.03 4.87 18.53
CA SER A 718 6.68 3.69 17.98
C SER A 718 7.92 3.29 18.78
N GLN A 719 8.11 1.99 18.97
CA GLN A 719 9.39 1.46 19.42
C GLN A 719 10.44 1.65 18.32
N ILE A 720 11.72 1.66 18.70
CA ILE A 720 12.82 1.83 17.74
C ILE A 720 13.23 0.49 17.12
N HIS A 721 13.70 0.56 15.89
CA HIS A 721 14.05 -0.60 15.07
C HIS A 721 15.39 -0.40 14.36
N TYR A 722 16.19 -1.45 14.28
CA TYR A 722 17.49 -1.49 13.62
C TYR A 722 17.68 -2.74 12.76
N ASP A 723 18.25 -2.57 11.57
CA ASP A 723 18.85 -3.67 10.82
C ASP A 723 20.28 -3.91 11.36
N MET A 724 20.65 -5.14 11.72
CA MET A 724 22.00 -5.46 12.20
C MET A 724 22.58 -6.70 11.51
N THR A 725 23.83 -6.61 11.12
CA THR A 725 24.64 -7.72 10.60
C THR A 725 25.93 -7.84 11.37
N TYR A 726 26.42 -9.09 11.53
CA TYR A 726 27.75 -9.32 12.09
C TYR A 726 28.83 -9.16 11.02
N ALA A 727 28.51 -9.57 9.80
CA ALA A 727 29.40 -9.43 8.65
C ALA A 727 29.57 -7.96 8.24
N ASP A 728 30.73 -7.64 7.72
CA ASP A 728 31.04 -6.34 7.15
C ASP A 728 30.41 -6.14 5.75
N ALA A 729 30.28 -4.89 5.31
CA ALA A 729 29.66 -4.51 4.04
C ALA A 729 30.28 -5.18 2.80
N ASP A 730 31.59 -5.50 2.81
CA ASP A 730 32.25 -6.19 1.71
C ASP A 730 31.78 -7.66 1.55
N THR A 731 31.32 -8.27 2.63
CA THR A 731 30.68 -9.61 2.58
C THR A 731 29.33 -9.55 1.88
N LEU A 732 28.58 -8.47 2.07
CA LEU A 732 27.24 -8.25 1.49
C LEU A 732 27.28 -7.86 0.01
N GLN A 733 28.39 -7.31 -0.46
CA GLN A 733 28.56 -6.83 -1.83
C GLN A 733 28.27 -7.96 -2.86
N ASP A 734 27.56 -7.61 -3.91
CA ASP A 734 27.12 -8.53 -4.98
C ASP A 734 26.24 -9.70 -4.48
N THR A 735 25.46 -9.47 -3.43
CA THR A 735 24.43 -10.40 -2.93
C THR A 735 23.05 -9.72 -2.96
N GLU A 736 21.99 -10.45 -2.61
CA GLU A 736 20.64 -9.85 -2.48
C GLU A 736 20.53 -8.89 -1.29
N TYR A 737 21.53 -8.82 -0.44
CA TYR A 737 21.66 -7.93 0.73
C TYR A 737 22.71 -6.85 0.56
N ASP A 738 23.07 -6.48 -0.67
CA ASP A 738 24.03 -5.40 -0.93
C ASP A 738 23.55 -4.03 -0.44
N ASP A 739 22.23 -3.84 -0.32
CA ASP A 739 21.62 -2.64 0.24
C ASP A 739 21.82 -2.50 1.75
N LEU A 740 22.20 -3.57 2.47
CA LEU A 740 22.48 -3.56 3.91
C LEU A 740 23.92 -3.10 4.28
N TYR A 741 24.61 -2.38 3.39
CA TYR A 741 25.99 -1.92 3.62
C TYR A 741 26.17 -1.08 4.88
N TYR A 742 25.09 -0.50 5.42
CA TYR A 742 25.09 0.34 6.63
C TYR A 742 24.91 -0.47 7.93
N SER A 743 24.52 -1.76 7.87
CA SER A 743 23.93 -2.49 8.98
C SER A 743 24.92 -3.16 9.94
N ASN A 744 26.25 -3.01 9.76
CA ASN A 744 27.19 -3.63 10.69
C ASN A 744 26.95 -3.22 12.15
N TYR A 745 26.71 -4.19 13.03
CA TYR A 745 26.28 -4.01 14.42
C TYR A 745 27.21 -3.08 15.23
N ALA A 746 28.52 -3.15 14.97
CA ALA A 746 29.51 -2.40 15.72
C ALA A 746 29.37 -0.88 15.58
N GLY A 747 28.75 -0.41 14.52
CA GLY A 747 28.44 1.01 14.32
C GLY A 747 27.19 1.49 15.05
N TRP A 748 26.29 0.59 15.49
CA TRP A 748 24.95 0.99 15.90
C TRP A 748 24.56 0.57 17.34
N THR A 749 25.21 -0.41 17.95
CA THR A 749 24.79 -0.96 19.24
C THR A 749 24.78 0.07 20.37
N ASP A 750 25.73 0.99 20.42
CA ASP A 750 25.79 2.04 21.45
C ASP A 750 24.66 3.04 21.29
N LEU A 751 24.40 3.53 20.06
CA LEU A 751 23.31 4.45 19.77
C LEU A 751 21.95 3.80 20.03
N ALA A 752 21.74 2.58 19.57
CA ALA A 752 20.52 1.82 19.79
C ALA A 752 20.23 1.63 21.28
N ALA A 753 21.24 1.33 22.10
CA ALA A 753 21.09 1.20 23.54
C ALA A 753 20.74 2.54 24.22
N ASN A 754 21.33 3.64 23.79
CA ASN A 754 21.01 4.97 24.32
C ASN A 754 19.57 5.40 23.94
N GLN A 755 19.18 5.23 22.69
CA GLN A 755 17.83 5.49 22.23
C GLN A 755 16.80 4.62 22.96
N TYR A 756 17.05 3.31 23.10
CA TYR A 756 16.17 2.40 23.83
C TYR A 756 15.90 2.87 25.26
N LYS A 757 16.92 3.27 26.01
CA LYS A 757 16.76 3.78 27.39
C LYS A 757 15.84 5.00 27.45
N LYS A 758 15.98 5.92 26.51
CA LYS A 758 15.13 7.13 26.43
C LYS A 758 13.70 6.77 26.06
N VAL A 759 13.50 5.98 24.99
CA VAL A 759 12.19 5.51 24.55
C VAL A 759 11.48 4.74 25.65
N SER A 760 12.19 3.81 26.31
CA SER A 760 11.63 3.05 27.43
C SER A 760 11.20 3.95 28.58
N SER A 761 11.99 4.99 28.91
CA SER A 761 11.63 5.94 29.97
C SER A 761 10.40 6.78 29.62
N ILE A 762 10.22 7.15 28.34
CA ILE A 762 9.18 8.06 27.88
C ILE A 762 7.87 7.31 27.57
N LEU A 763 7.95 6.14 26.88
CA LEU A 763 6.78 5.43 26.36
C LEU A 763 6.28 4.28 27.22
N SER A 764 7.04 3.82 28.24
CA SER A 764 6.65 2.63 29.01
C SER A 764 5.31 2.71 29.73
N GLY A 765 4.86 3.93 30.03
CA GLY A 765 3.59 4.19 30.73
C GLY A 765 2.35 4.24 29.82
N VAL A 766 2.52 4.23 28.52
CA VAL A 766 1.42 4.50 27.57
C VAL A 766 1.17 3.36 26.57
N SER A 767 1.87 2.26 26.66
CA SER A 767 1.85 1.18 25.65
C SER A 767 0.47 0.50 25.48
N ASP A 768 -0.44 0.62 26.43
CA ASP A 768 -1.83 0.12 26.41
C ASP A 768 -2.89 1.24 26.43
N TYR A 769 -2.47 2.49 26.19
CA TYR A 769 -3.36 3.63 25.95
C TYR A 769 -3.71 3.71 24.46
N THR A 770 -4.71 4.52 24.11
CA THR A 770 -4.98 4.91 22.72
C THR A 770 -4.49 6.33 22.47
N ILE A 771 -4.05 6.60 21.26
CA ILE A 771 -3.77 7.97 20.84
C ILE A 771 -5.12 8.65 20.55
N THR A 772 -5.40 9.74 21.24
CA THR A 772 -6.66 10.49 21.14
C THR A 772 -6.48 11.90 20.59
N LYS A 773 -5.26 12.41 20.51
CA LYS A 773 -4.95 13.70 19.90
C LYS A 773 -3.53 13.72 19.35
N TYR A 774 -3.34 14.37 18.22
CA TYR A 774 -2.03 14.67 17.64
C TYR A 774 -2.02 16.10 17.10
N GLU A 775 -1.02 16.87 17.50
CA GLU A 775 -0.90 18.28 17.15
C GLU A 775 0.51 18.59 16.66
N LEU A 776 0.58 19.48 15.66
CA LEU A 776 1.84 20.02 15.14
C LEU A 776 1.88 21.52 15.46
N SER A 777 3.05 22.03 15.89
CA SER A 777 3.28 23.47 15.92
C SER A 777 3.25 24.07 14.51
N ASP A 778 3.06 25.39 14.41
CA ASP A 778 2.98 26.11 13.13
C ASP A 778 4.22 25.86 12.25
N ASP A 779 5.39 25.77 12.86
CA ASP A 779 6.65 25.47 12.18
C ASP A 779 6.94 23.96 12.03
N LYS A 780 6.01 23.10 12.48
CA LYS A 780 6.08 21.64 12.45
C LYS A 780 7.31 21.03 13.16
N ASN A 781 7.91 21.76 14.06
CA ASN A 781 9.06 21.30 14.83
C ASN A 781 8.67 20.63 16.15
N VAL A 782 7.54 21.01 16.75
CA VAL A 782 7.02 20.38 17.96
C VAL A 782 5.82 19.51 17.62
N LEU A 783 5.94 18.22 17.94
CA LEU A 783 4.92 17.20 17.74
C LEU A 783 4.38 16.79 19.10
N THR A 784 3.08 16.93 19.31
CA THR A 784 2.44 16.62 20.58
C THR A 784 1.40 15.53 20.41
N THR A 785 1.56 14.44 21.14
CA THR A 785 0.66 13.28 21.16
C THR A 785 0.02 13.11 22.52
N THR A 786 -1.30 13.01 22.56
CA THR A 786 -2.06 12.72 23.77
C THR A 786 -2.49 11.27 23.76
N TYR A 787 -2.19 10.59 24.86
CA TYR A 787 -2.54 9.20 25.12
C TYR A 787 -3.61 9.14 26.21
N SER A 788 -4.70 8.44 25.94
CA SER A 788 -5.83 8.31 26.88
C SER A 788 -6.18 6.85 27.12
N LYS A 789 -6.67 6.56 28.34
CA LYS A 789 -7.16 5.24 28.73
C LYS A 789 -8.25 5.40 29.77
N ASP A 790 -9.31 4.59 29.65
CA ASP A 790 -10.43 4.61 30.57
C ASP A 790 -9.98 4.42 32.03
N GLY A 791 -10.42 5.35 32.88
CA GLY A 791 -10.11 5.33 34.31
C GLY A 791 -8.69 5.78 34.69
N ALA A 792 -7.90 6.25 33.75
CA ALA A 792 -6.58 6.83 33.95
C ALA A 792 -6.53 8.32 33.55
N SER A 793 -5.49 9.02 33.96
CA SER A 793 -5.25 10.37 33.45
C SER A 793 -4.59 10.33 32.10
N ASP A 794 -4.88 11.30 31.26
CA ASP A 794 -4.21 11.48 30.01
C ASP A 794 -2.72 11.74 30.20
N VAL A 795 -1.93 11.21 29.28
CA VAL A 795 -0.48 11.44 29.21
C VAL A 795 -0.18 12.20 27.91
N VAL A 796 0.43 13.37 28.05
CA VAL A 796 0.83 14.21 26.92
C VAL A 796 2.34 14.13 26.74
N ILE A 797 2.75 13.74 25.53
CA ILE A 797 4.16 13.66 25.15
C ILE A 797 4.40 14.62 23.98
N SER A 798 5.32 15.58 24.18
CA SER A 798 5.74 16.52 23.12
C SER A 798 7.19 16.27 22.77
N VAL A 799 7.47 16.15 21.48
CA VAL A 799 8.83 15.99 20.93
C VAL A 799 9.19 17.24 20.14
N ASP A 800 10.23 17.92 20.57
CA ASP A 800 10.79 19.07 19.86
C ASP A 800 11.97 18.61 19.00
N LYS A 801 11.74 18.55 17.71
CA LYS A 801 12.74 18.10 16.73
C LYS A 801 13.93 19.05 16.64
N LYS A 802 13.70 20.34 16.79
CA LYS A 802 14.75 21.36 16.66
C LYS A 802 15.71 21.38 17.86
N ASN A 803 15.17 21.15 19.06
CA ASN A 803 15.98 21.16 20.28
C ASN A 803 16.39 19.77 20.74
N ALA A 804 16.00 18.72 20.03
CA ALA A 804 16.19 17.31 20.40
C ALA A 804 15.79 17.06 21.86
N THR A 805 14.56 17.38 22.22
CA THR A 805 14.02 17.15 23.56
C THR A 805 12.64 16.50 23.49
N ALA A 806 12.31 15.72 24.52
CA ALA A 806 10.95 15.26 24.73
C ALA A 806 10.44 15.71 26.10
N THR A 807 9.15 16.01 26.18
CA THR A 807 8.50 16.44 27.43
C THR A 807 7.33 15.51 27.73
N VAL A 808 7.29 14.96 28.95
CA VAL A 808 6.17 14.16 29.48
C VAL A 808 5.60 14.89 30.68
N GLY A 809 4.43 15.49 30.54
CA GLY A 809 3.88 16.34 31.58
C GLY A 809 4.78 17.54 31.87
N THR A 810 5.53 17.51 32.99
CA THR A 810 6.49 18.57 33.39
C THR A 810 7.95 18.12 33.31
N GLU A 811 8.21 16.85 32.96
CA GLU A 811 9.54 16.29 32.89
C GLU A 811 10.10 16.44 31.47
N VAL A 812 11.31 16.99 31.37
CA VAL A 812 12.01 17.20 30.10
C VAL A 812 13.17 16.23 29.97
N TYR A 813 13.20 15.50 28.88
CA TYR A 813 14.24 14.53 28.50
C TYR A 813 15.11 15.16 27.42
N ASP A 814 16.40 15.22 27.68
CA ASP A 814 17.42 15.57 26.69
C ASP A 814 17.69 14.35 25.79
N LEU A 815 17.59 14.53 24.47
CA LEU A 815 17.78 13.50 23.46
C LEU A 815 19.11 13.70 22.67
N ALA A 816 19.97 14.61 23.09
CA ALA A 816 21.21 14.91 22.37
C ALA A 816 22.15 13.68 22.25
N ASP A 817 22.13 12.76 23.23
CA ASP A 817 22.89 11.49 23.17
C ASP A 817 22.25 10.43 22.27
N CYS A 818 21.09 10.72 21.69
CA CYS A 818 20.31 9.82 20.84
C CYS A 818 20.35 10.20 19.35
N ILE A 819 21.08 11.24 19.00
CA ILE A 819 21.23 11.74 17.61
C ILE A 819 22.71 11.80 17.24
N GLU A 820 23.05 11.48 15.95
CA GLU A 820 24.43 11.38 15.50
C GLU A 820 25.03 12.71 15.04
N GLY A 821 24.24 13.57 14.45
CA GLY A 821 24.72 14.76 13.73
C GLY A 821 24.13 16.04 14.17
N GLY A 822 24.09 16.56 15.25
CA GLY A 822 23.45 17.83 15.64
C GLY A 822 22.51 18.38 14.56
N LEU A 823 21.27 18.61 14.87
CA LEU A 823 20.25 19.09 13.93
C LEU A 823 20.83 20.23 13.07
N THR A 824 21.01 20.00 11.77
CA THR A 824 21.44 21.07 10.85
C THR A 824 20.35 22.13 10.80
N GLU A 825 20.75 23.39 11.01
CA GLU A 825 19.88 24.59 10.96
C GLU A 825 19.11 24.73 9.65
#